data_4223f383d2af3fb637e010c926d21bd4
#
_entry.id   4223f383d2af3fb637e010c926d21bd4
#
_cell.length_a   1.000
_cell.length_b   1.000
_cell.length_c   1.000
_cell.angle_alpha   90.00
_cell.angle_beta   90.00
_cell.angle_gamma   90.00
#
_symmetry.space_group_name_H-M   'P 1'
#
loop_
_entity.id
_entity.type
_entity.pdbx_description
1 polymer ?
#
loop_
_entity_poly.entity_id
_entity_poly.type
_entity_poly.pdbx_seq_one_letter_code
_entity_poly.pdbx_strand_id
1 'polypeptide(L)'
;MAQNMTKKQLLERLKEICLNTFGCTLEEATEKQMYRVVCLYTRLLLEEERRAFREKVRDEEGKQVYYMSMEFLVGTSLRNNLYNLGLLKLTDEVLKEQGFSLENLCCMDPDAGLGNGGLGRLASCYMDSASGLGYPMTGFSIRYEFGIFKQKIIDGWQMEFPDDWLEMGDVWLHTRKDQAVEVRFGGNVHEWVDENGKFRAAQTDYQAVTAVPHDMFISGYNSDAVNKLVLWSASVPDSLDMAAFSRGDYVRALERNTMAETISKVLYPADDHIEGKRLRLRQQYLLVSASLQSILNKHYKQYHTYRNLPDKVAIHINDTHPALCVPELMRLLVDESDYSWDEAWDITCRTLSYTNHTVMQEALERWNVDLFREQLPRIFGIVQEINRRLMLRLATVYPNDPGKWEYMAVVSNGEVRMANLCLACCHMVNGVSKLHTEILETTIFRDYYNMNPQGFMNVTNGIAYRRWLCQSNPELTAYLKELIGDGFLKDANALEALLKYQKDPAVLASLRRIKRVKKQQLADYVAHTSGILLDPDSLFDVQVKRLHEYKRQLLDVLHILYLYLQIKDHPNAPFVPRSFVFAAKASAGYIRAKQIISLIVAVAKLVNSDPQTRDKLKVVFVEDYKVSLAEIIIPAAELSEQISVAGKEASGTGNMKLMINGAVTIGTLDGANVEIREQVGDENMFLFGMTAEEVDALWRRGYDPHDFMTPELERVMRMLTSGVLGQRFDDIYASLLTNRFGTPDSYMTIADFQSYAAAQKRASETYLDRDKFASMMLVNTAKAGVFSADRAVREYADNIWHL
;
A
#
# COMPACT_ATOMS: atom_id res chain seq x y z
N MET A 1 -21.76 -16.28 -16.15
CA MET A 1 -23.09 -15.63 -16.32
C MET A 1 -22.99 -14.21 -16.87
N ALA A 2 -22.08 -13.40 -16.42
CA ALA A 2 -21.94 -12.01 -16.89
C ALA A 2 -21.70 -11.86 -18.41
N GLN A 3 -20.92 -12.74 -19.03
CA GLN A 3 -20.55 -12.66 -20.45
C GLN A 3 -21.71 -12.85 -21.45
N ASN A 4 -22.86 -13.37 -21.03
CA ASN A 4 -24.03 -13.59 -21.88
C ASN A 4 -25.21 -12.69 -21.56
N MET A 5 -24.99 -11.62 -20.75
CA MET A 5 -26.02 -10.67 -20.34
C MET A 5 -26.49 -9.81 -21.51
N THR A 6 -27.79 -9.77 -21.75
CA THR A 6 -28.39 -8.87 -22.75
C THR A 6 -28.83 -7.54 -22.12
N LYS A 7 -28.94 -6.47 -22.94
CA LYS A 7 -29.45 -5.16 -22.49
C LYS A 7 -30.81 -5.27 -21.77
N LYS A 8 -31.72 -6.08 -22.32
CA LYS A 8 -33.05 -6.30 -21.75
C LYS A 8 -32.97 -6.94 -20.36
N GLN A 9 -32.14 -7.98 -20.20
CA GLN A 9 -31.95 -8.63 -18.90
C GLN A 9 -31.35 -7.70 -17.87
N LEU A 10 -30.32 -6.93 -18.25
CA LEU A 10 -29.69 -5.93 -17.36
C LEU A 10 -30.73 -4.88 -16.94
N LEU A 11 -31.46 -4.31 -17.88
CA LEU A 11 -32.49 -3.29 -17.58
C LEU A 11 -33.57 -3.81 -16.61
N GLU A 12 -34.08 -5.02 -16.85
CA GLU A 12 -35.09 -5.63 -15.96
C GLU A 12 -34.54 -5.84 -14.54
N ARG A 13 -33.29 -6.28 -14.41
CA ARG A 13 -32.63 -6.42 -13.10
C ARG A 13 -32.44 -5.09 -12.38
N LEU A 14 -32.02 -4.05 -13.10
CA LEU A 14 -31.89 -2.70 -12.50
C LEU A 14 -33.25 -2.16 -12.03
N LYS A 15 -34.34 -2.38 -12.82
CA LYS A 15 -35.71 -1.99 -12.41
C LYS A 15 -36.16 -2.74 -11.16
N GLU A 16 -35.94 -4.05 -11.09
CA GLU A 16 -36.29 -4.89 -9.94
C GLU A 16 -35.55 -4.41 -8.67
N ILE A 17 -34.23 -4.15 -8.77
CA ILE A 17 -33.43 -3.67 -7.63
C ILE A 17 -33.88 -2.28 -7.20
N CYS A 18 -34.15 -1.37 -8.15
CA CYS A 18 -34.60 -0.02 -7.85
C CYS A 18 -35.94 -0.04 -7.10
N LEU A 19 -36.91 -0.78 -7.61
CA LEU A 19 -38.22 -0.91 -6.99
C LEU A 19 -38.11 -1.55 -5.58
N ASN A 20 -37.37 -2.64 -5.44
CA ASN A 20 -37.25 -3.34 -4.17
C ASN A 20 -36.46 -2.57 -3.10
N THR A 21 -35.49 -1.74 -3.53
CA THR A 21 -34.63 -1.02 -2.60
C THR A 21 -35.18 0.35 -2.22
N PHE A 22 -35.78 1.07 -3.21
CA PHE A 22 -36.18 2.46 -3.05
C PHE A 22 -37.69 2.71 -3.25
N GLY A 23 -38.44 1.71 -3.75
CA GLY A 23 -39.89 1.85 -4.01
C GLY A 23 -40.20 2.79 -5.17
N CYS A 24 -39.26 3.08 -6.07
CA CYS A 24 -39.45 3.96 -7.22
C CYS A 24 -39.02 3.30 -8.54
N THR A 25 -39.49 3.88 -9.67
CA THR A 25 -39.02 3.46 -11.00
C THR A 25 -37.62 4.02 -11.34
N LEU A 26 -37.00 3.57 -12.45
CA LEU A 26 -35.73 4.14 -12.87
C LEU A 26 -35.84 5.60 -13.30
N GLU A 27 -36.96 5.98 -13.90
CA GLU A 27 -37.21 7.35 -14.33
C GLU A 27 -37.36 8.33 -13.14
N GLU A 28 -37.81 7.84 -11.99
CA GLU A 28 -37.95 8.60 -10.74
C GLU A 28 -36.67 8.61 -9.90
N ALA A 29 -35.73 7.74 -10.20
CA ALA A 29 -34.49 7.54 -9.40
C ALA A 29 -33.54 8.73 -9.53
N THR A 30 -33.00 9.18 -8.42
CA THR A 30 -31.88 10.14 -8.38
C THR A 30 -30.54 9.45 -8.80
N GLU A 31 -29.53 10.25 -9.19
CA GLU A 31 -28.20 9.72 -9.50
C GLU A 31 -27.61 8.90 -8.33
N LYS A 32 -27.79 9.33 -7.07
CA LYS A 32 -27.35 8.59 -5.88
C LYS A 32 -28.06 7.23 -5.74
N GLN A 33 -29.34 7.18 -6.03
CA GLN A 33 -30.11 5.92 -6.01
C GLN A 33 -29.65 5.00 -7.15
N MET A 34 -29.49 5.55 -8.37
CA MET A 34 -29.00 4.79 -9.51
C MET A 34 -27.57 4.23 -9.27
N TYR A 35 -26.67 5.01 -8.71
CA TYR A 35 -25.35 4.53 -8.29
C TYR A 35 -25.49 3.28 -7.38
N ARG A 36 -26.32 3.36 -6.34
CA ARG A 36 -26.55 2.23 -5.43
C ARG A 36 -27.18 1.03 -6.12
N VAL A 37 -28.12 1.25 -7.05
CA VAL A 37 -28.76 0.17 -7.84
C VAL A 37 -27.71 -0.58 -8.66
N VAL A 38 -26.84 0.15 -9.38
CA VAL A 38 -25.78 -0.48 -10.20
C VAL A 38 -24.75 -1.20 -9.34
N CYS A 39 -24.37 -0.62 -8.20
CA CYS A 39 -23.45 -1.28 -7.25
C CYS A 39 -24.06 -2.56 -6.67
N LEU A 40 -25.31 -2.52 -6.22
CA LEU A 40 -26.03 -3.68 -5.68
C LEU A 40 -26.15 -4.79 -6.73
N TYR A 41 -26.51 -4.44 -7.97
CA TYR A 41 -26.54 -5.37 -9.08
C TYR A 41 -25.18 -6.05 -9.30
N THR A 42 -24.13 -5.24 -9.38
CA THR A 42 -22.76 -5.75 -9.59
C THR A 42 -22.34 -6.66 -8.43
N ARG A 43 -22.63 -6.30 -7.19
CA ARG A 43 -22.35 -7.10 -6.01
C ARG A 43 -23.07 -8.44 -6.04
N LEU A 44 -24.36 -8.47 -6.41
CA LEU A 44 -25.13 -9.72 -6.52
C LEU A 44 -24.52 -10.68 -7.54
N LEU A 45 -24.04 -10.19 -8.68
CA LEU A 45 -23.32 -11.01 -9.65
C LEU A 45 -22.04 -11.60 -9.05
N LEU A 46 -21.26 -10.77 -8.33
CA LEU A 46 -20.04 -11.25 -7.68
C LEU A 46 -20.33 -12.29 -6.60
N GLU A 47 -21.43 -12.16 -5.85
CA GLU A 47 -21.86 -13.16 -4.86
C GLU A 47 -22.20 -14.51 -5.50
N GLU A 48 -22.89 -14.50 -6.65
CA GLU A 48 -23.23 -15.70 -7.40
C GLU A 48 -21.97 -16.40 -7.94
N GLU A 49 -21.06 -15.64 -8.58
CA GLU A 49 -19.80 -16.19 -9.10
C GLU A 49 -18.88 -16.66 -7.97
N ARG A 50 -18.83 -15.94 -6.84
CA ARG A 50 -18.09 -16.37 -5.65
C ARG A 50 -18.60 -17.72 -5.11
N ARG A 51 -19.92 -17.94 -5.10
CA ARG A 51 -20.49 -19.21 -4.67
C ARG A 51 -20.02 -20.35 -5.56
N ALA A 52 -20.13 -20.19 -6.87
CA ALA A 52 -19.70 -21.17 -7.85
C ALA A 52 -18.20 -21.48 -7.74
N PHE A 53 -17.36 -20.44 -7.65
CA PHE A 53 -15.91 -20.61 -7.49
C PHE A 53 -15.54 -21.32 -6.19
N ARG A 54 -16.21 -20.98 -5.08
CA ARG A 54 -15.99 -21.67 -3.79
C ARG A 54 -16.36 -23.15 -3.84
N GLU A 55 -17.46 -23.51 -4.52
CA GLU A 55 -17.88 -24.89 -4.71
C GLU A 55 -16.85 -25.65 -5.52
N LYS A 56 -16.38 -25.09 -6.64
CA LYS A 56 -15.32 -25.67 -7.47
C LYS A 56 -14.05 -25.95 -6.64
N VAL A 57 -13.53 -24.92 -5.92
CA VAL A 57 -12.31 -25.07 -5.11
C VAL A 57 -12.45 -26.12 -4.01
N ARG A 58 -13.65 -26.22 -3.40
CA ARG A 58 -13.95 -27.26 -2.40
C ARG A 58 -13.94 -28.66 -3.01
N ASP A 59 -14.56 -28.81 -4.17
CA ASP A 59 -14.68 -30.11 -4.84
C ASP A 59 -13.35 -30.63 -5.41
N GLU A 60 -12.46 -29.69 -5.79
CA GLU A 60 -11.07 -29.96 -6.18
C GLU A 60 -10.13 -30.12 -4.98
N GLU A 61 -10.60 -29.96 -3.75
CA GLU A 61 -9.80 -29.91 -2.52
C GLU A 61 -8.60 -28.95 -2.60
N GLY A 62 -8.73 -27.85 -3.34
CA GLY A 62 -7.69 -26.87 -3.60
C GLY A 62 -7.20 -26.19 -2.33
N LYS A 63 -5.87 -25.98 -2.23
CA LYS A 63 -5.25 -25.28 -1.11
C LYS A 63 -5.73 -23.82 -1.06
N GLN A 64 -6.03 -23.31 0.14
CA GLN A 64 -6.57 -21.96 0.36
C GLN A 64 -5.45 -21.03 0.81
N VAL A 65 -5.33 -19.86 0.19
CA VAL A 65 -4.42 -18.80 0.65
C VAL A 65 -5.19 -17.78 1.50
N TYR A 66 -4.62 -17.44 2.64
CA TYR A 66 -5.12 -16.39 3.53
C TYR A 66 -4.05 -15.31 3.68
N TYR A 67 -4.34 -14.12 3.16
CA TYR A 67 -3.41 -12.99 3.13
C TYR A 67 -3.75 -11.99 4.22
N MET A 68 -2.89 -11.93 5.24
CA MET A 68 -3.09 -11.11 6.43
C MET A 68 -2.41 -9.76 6.27
N SER A 69 -3.16 -8.67 6.25
CA SER A 69 -2.61 -7.32 6.13
C SER A 69 -3.41 -6.30 6.93
N MET A 70 -2.72 -5.36 7.56
CA MET A 70 -3.38 -4.24 8.25
C MET A 70 -4.08 -3.28 7.29
N GLU A 71 -3.72 -3.30 6.00
CA GLU A 71 -4.29 -2.41 5.01
C GLU A 71 -4.49 -3.08 3.65
N PHE A 72 -5.59 -2.69 2.97
CA PHE A 72 -5.87 -2.99 1.58
C PHE A 72 -6.33 -1.70 0.89
N LEU A 73 -5.46 -1.07 0.12
CA LEU A 73 -5.80 0.16 -0.61
C LEU A 73 -6.53 -0.20 -1.92
N VAL A 74 -7.79 -0.55 -1.79
CA VAL A 74 -8.62 -1.08 -2.90
C VAL A 74 -8.88 -0.01 -3.96
N GLY A 75 -9.14 1.23 -3.55
CA GLY A 75 -9.62 2.29 -4.43
C GLY A 75 -11.12 2.19 -4.68
N THR A 76 -11.59 2.71 -5.81
CA THR A 76 -12.98 2.59 -6.26
C THR A 76 -13.27 1.20 -6.79
N SER A 77 -14.51 0.72 -6.62
CA SER A 77 -14.89 -0.66 -6.93
C SER A 77 -15.78 -0.80 -8.16
N LEU A 78 -16.67 0.17 -8.44
CA LEU A 78 -17.71 0.03 -9.48
C LEU A 78 -17.08 -0.18 -10.87
N ARG A 79 -16.23 0.75 -11.32
CA ARG A 79 -15.58 0.67 -12.62
C ARG A 79 -14.73 -0.59 -12.76
N ASN A 80 -13.94 -0.92 -11.72
CA ASN A 80 -13.06 -2.09 -11.73
C ASN A 80 -13.85 -3.39 -11.87
N ASN A 81 -14.92 -3.56 -11.10
CA ASN A 81 -15.73 -4.77 -11.18
C ASN A 81 -16.46 -4.89 -12.51
N LEU A 82 -17.07 -3.80 -13.02
CA LEU A 82 -17.73 -3.82 -14.34
C LEU A 82 -16.72 -4.12 -15.48
N TYR A 83 -15.50 -3.59 -15.38
CA TYR A 83 -14.43 -3.88 -16.33
C TYR A 83 -14.03 -5.35 -16.30
N ASN A 84 -13.78 -5.91 -15.11
CA ASN A 84 -13.37 -7.29 -14.92
C ASN A 84 -14.44 -8.29 -15.40
N LEU A 85 -15.73 -7.98 -15.14
CA LEU A 85 -16.87 -8.77 -15.58
C LEU A 85 -17.22 -8.60 -17.08
N GLY A 86 -16.54 -7.68 -17.80
CA GLY A 86 -16.83 -7.37 -19.21
C GLY A 86 -18.16 -6.64 -19.43
N LEU A 87 -18.74 -6.04 -18.39
CA LEU A 87 -20.05 -5.39 -18.40
C LEU A 87 -19.97 -3.87 -18.58
N LEU A 88 -18.78 -3.26 -18.60
CA LEU A 88 -18.61 -1.80 -18.61
C LEU A 88 -19.38 -1.12 -19.76
N LYS A 89 -19.20 -1.62 -21.00
CA LYS A 89 -19.85 -1.07 -22.19
C LYS A 89 -21.37 -1.29 -22.17
N LEU A 90 -21.80 -2.49 -21.81
CA LEU A 90 -23.23 -2.84 -21.76
C LEU A 90 -23.97 -1.97 -20.72
N THR A 91 -23.37 -1.76 -19.55
CA THR A 91 -23.95 -0.94 -18.48
C THR A 91 -24.01 0.53 -18.91
N ASP A 92 -22.96 1.06 -19.54
CA ASP A 92 -22.93 2.43 -20.07
C ASP A 92 -24.05 2.67 -21.10
N GLU A 93 -24.24 1.73 -22.03
CA GLU A 93 -25.30 1.81 -23.03
C GLU A 93 -26.70 1.80 -22.41
N VAL A 94 -26.96 0.89 -21.45
CA VAL A 94 -28.26 0.81 -20.77
C VAL A 94 -28.54 2.06 -19.95
N LEU A 95 -27.57 2.56 -19.21
CA LEU A 95 -27.71 3.78 -18.41
C LEU A 95 -27.98 5.01 -19.27
N LYS A 96 -27.29 5.18 -20.40
CA LYS A 96 -27.53 6.27 -21.34
C LYS A 96 -28.96 6.26 -21.89
N GLU A 97 -29.52 5.08 -22.20
CA GLU A 97 -30.91 4.92 -22.63
C GLU A 97 -31.92 5.33 -21.53
N GLN A 98 -31.50 5.31 -20.25
CA GLN A 98 -32.30 5.73 -19.10
C GLN A 98 -31.98 7.18 -18.62
N GLY A 99 -31.10 7.90 -19.34
CA GLY A 99 -30.75 9.30 -19.03
C GLY A 99 -29.65 9.46 -17.98
N PHE A 100 -28.90 8.40 -17.64
CA PHE A 100 -27.79 8.44 -16.67
C PHE A 100 -26.43 8.30 -17.36
N SER A 101 -25.41 8.86 -16.72
CA SER A 101 -24.01 8.72 -17.14
C SER A 101 -23.27 7.75 -16.21
N LEU A 102 -22.73 6.64 -16.78
CA LEU A 102 -21.90 5.72 -16.01
C LEU A 102 -20.67 6.43 -15.44
N GLU A 103 -20.11 7.40 -16.18
CA GLU A 103 -18.94 8.18 -15.71
C GLU A 103 -19.29 8.95 -14.41
N ASN A 104 -20.43 9.64 -14.39
CA ASN A 104 -20.90 10.35 -13.21
C ASN A 104 -21.12 9.40 -12.02
N LEU A 105 -21.71 8.22 -12.28
CA LEU A 105 -21.90 7.21 -11.22
C LEU A 105 -20.56 6.68 -10.69
N CYS A 106 -19.57 6.47 -11.56
CA CYS A 106 -18.23 6.06 -11.13
C CYS A 106 -17.51 7.14 -10.31
N CYS A 107 -17.78 8.42 -10.58
CA CYS A 107 -17.25 9.54 -9.76
C CYS A 107 -17.86 9.60 -8.35
N MET A 108 -19.02 8.98 -8.13
CA MET A 108 -19.66 8.87 -6.81
C MET A 108 -19.09 7.72 -5.97
N ASP A 109 -18.40 6.76 -6.61
CA ASP A 109 -17.85 5.58 -5.93
C ASP A 109 -16.64 5.99 -5.06
N PRO A 110 -16.70 5.86 -3.73
CA PRO A 110 -15.63 6.32 -2.88
C PRO A 110 -14.40 5.42 -2.98
N ASP A 111 -13.22 5.99 -2.82
CA ASP A 111 -12.05 5.21 -2.46
C ASP A 111 -12.27 4.57 -1.10
N ALA A 112 -12.22 3.25 -1.00
CA ALA A 112 -12.40 2.58 0.27
C ALA A 112 -11.30 2.95 1.26
N GLY A 113 -11.67 3.45 2.44
CA GLY A 113 -10.78 3.91 3.51
C GLY A 113 -10.05 2.79 4.24
N LEU A 114 -9.54 1.81 3.52
CA LEU A 114 -8.97 0.56 4.05
C LEU A 114 -7.46 0.47 3.93
N GLY A 115 -6.80 1.52 3.45
CA GLY A 115 -5.34 1.53 3.25
C GLY A 115 -4.76 2.93 3.16
N ASN A 116 -3.44 3.00 3.19
CA ASN A 116 -2.70 4.27 3.18
C ASN A 116 -1.71 4.39 2.03
N GLY A 117 -0.93 3.35 1.76
CA GLY A 117 0.23 3.45 0.88
C GLY A 117 0.55 2.21 0.06
N GLY A 118 1.85 2.05 -0.22
CA GLY A 118 2.38 0.97 -1.06
C GLY A 118 2.03 -0.42 -0.58
N LEU A 119 2.10 -0.66 0.73
CA LEU A 119 1.77 -1.95 1.35
C LEU A 119 0.32 -2.38 1.06
N GLY A 120 -0.65 -1.49 1.33
CA GLY A 120 -2.07 -1.77 1.12
C GLY A 120 -2.43 -1.87 -0.36
N ARG A 121 -1.80 -1.04 -1.22
CA ARG A 121 -2.06 -1.15 -2.66
C ARG A 121 -1.48 -2.45 -3.24
N LEU A 122 -0.31 -2.90 -2.75
CA LEU A 122 0.26 -4.18 -3.15
C LEU A 122 -0.67 -5.34 -2.79
N ALA A 123 -1.16 -5.38 -1.55
CA ALA A 123 -2.13 -6.40 -1.10
C ALA A 123 -3.38 -6.42 -2.01
N SER A 124 -3.91 -5.25 -2.39
CA SER A 124 -5.03 -5.15 -3.31
C SER A 124 -4.68 -5.61 -4.73
N CYS A 125 -3.48 -5.31 -5.24
CA CYS A 125 -3.02 -5.80 -6.53
C CYS A 125 -2.89 -7.34 -6.56
N TYR A 126 -2.43 -7.93 -5.47
CA TYR A 126 -2.31 -9.39 -5.35
C TYR A 126 -3.68 -10.08 -5.30
N MET A 127 -4.66 -9.49 -4.61
CA MET A 127 -6.04 -10.00 -4.62
C MET A 127 -6.66 -9.97 -6.03
N ASP A 128 -6.48 -8.87 -6.75
CA ASP A 128 -6.94 -8.70 -8.14
C ASP A 128 -6.30 -9.76 -9.05
N SER A 129 -4.97 -9.91 -8.98
CA SER A 129 -4.24 -10.89 -9.77
C SER A 129 -4.56 -12.33 -9.39
N ALA A 130 -4.71 -12.65 -8.10
CA ALA A 130 -5.11 -13.98 -7.68
C ALA A 130 -6.49 -14.36 -8.25
N SER A 131 -7.45 -13.42 -8.25
CA SER A 131 -8.75 -13.62 -8.90
C SER A 131 -8.60 -13.79 -10.42
N GLY A 132 -7.77 -12.98 -11.08
CA GLY A 132 -7.51 -13.08 -12.52
C GLY A 132 -6.84 -14.39 -12.94
N LEU A 133 -6.02 -14.97 -12.06
CA LEU A 133 -5.30 -16.23 -12.27
C LEU A 133 -6.07 -17.48 -11.81
N GLY A 134 -7.22 -17.30 -11.16
CA GLY A 134 -8.03 -18.41 -10.66
C GLY A 134 -7.52 -19.02 -9.35
N TYR A 135 -6.62 -18.36 -8.63
CA TYR A 135 -6.14 -18.83 -7.33
C TYR A 135 -7.11 -18.48 -6.19
N PRO A 136 -7.41 -19.44 -5.29
CA PRO A 136 -8.30 -19.22 -4.16
C PRO A 136 -7.61 -18.45 -3.05
N MET A 137 -7.91 -17.15 -2.93
CA MET A 137 -7.34 -16.27 -1.92
C MET A 137 -8.45 -15.61 -1.08
N THR A 138 -8.19 -15.42 0.20
CA THR A 138 -8.99 -14.59 1.08
C THR A 138 -8.07 -13.59 1.78
N GLY A 139 -8.31 -12.30 1.59
CA GLY A 139 -7.64 -11.25 2.34
C GLY A 139 -8.33 -11.01 3.69
N PHE A 140 -7.57 -10.66 4.71
CA PHE A 140 -8.10 -10.24 6.01
C PHE A 140 -7.52 -8.90 6.43
N SER A 141 -8.41 -7.99 6.87
CA SER A 141 -8.06 -6.69 7.42
C SER A 141 -9.12 -6.20 8.41
N ILE A 142 -9.02 -4.95 8.81
CA ILE A 142 -10.01 -4.26 9.66
C ILE A 142 -10.88 -3.36 8.79
N ARG A 143 -12.17 -3.29 9.09
CA ARG A 143 -13.10 -2.32 8.52
C ARG A 143 -12.94 -0.97 9.24
N TYR A 144 -11.96 -0.19 8.82
CA TYR A 144 -11.79 1.15 9.37
C TYR A 144 -12.96 2.03 8.98
N GLU A 145 -13.59 2.67 9.98
CA GLU A 145 -14.77 3.52 9.73
C GLU A 145 -14.40 4.82 9.01
N PHE A 146 -13.26 5.41 9.38
CA PHE A 146 -12.79 6.71 8.89
C PHE A 146 -11.45 6.65 8.13
N GLY A 147 -11.06 5.48 7.64
CA GLY A 147 -9.80 5.31 6.93
C GLY A 147 -8.58 5.74 7.75
N ILE A 148 -7.59 6.35 7.07
CA ILE A 148 -6.47 6.99 7.77
C ILE A 148 -6.81 8.45 8.10
N PHE A 149 -7.16 9.25 7.12
CA PHE A 149 -7.73 10.60 7.17
C PHE A 149 -7.92 11.16 5.76
N LYS A 150 -8.80 12.15 5.62
CA LYS A 150 -8.90 13.04 4.47
C LYS A 150 -7.99 14.24 4.70
N GLN A 151 -7.09 14.52 3.73
CA GLN A 151 -6.14 15.62 3.82
C GLN A 151 -6.72 16.92 3.28
N LYS A 152 -6.50 18.01 4.00
CA LYS A 152 -6.67 19.40 3.54
C LYS A 152 -5.41 20.21 3.85
N ILE A 153 -5.09 21.15 2.97
CA ILE A 153 -4.05 22.14 3.22
C ILE A 153 -4.73 23.45 3.63
N ILE A 154 -4.57 23.82 4.89
CA ILE A 154 -5.15 25.06 5.45
C ILE A 154 -3.98 25.94 5.91
N ASP A 155 -3.93 27.16 5.41
CA ASP A 155 -2.84 28.12 5.68
C ASP A 155 -1.44 27.53 5.42
N GLY A 156 -1.33 26.68 4.39
CA GLY A 156 -0.08 26.03 4.00
C GLY A 156 0.31 24.82 4.86
N TRP A 157 -0.56 24.36 5.78
CA TRP A 157 -0.31 23.25 6.66
C TRP A 157 -1.26 22.09 6.43
N GLN A 158 -0.76 20.85 6.50
CA GLN A 158 -1.61 19.65 6.43
C GLN A 158 -2.50 19.53 7.66
N MET A 159 -3.80 19.46 7.42
CA MET A 159 -4.83 19.14 8.42
C MET A 159 -5.49 17.81 8.08
N GLU A 160 -5.81 17.03 9.09
CA GLU A 160 -6.43 15.72 8.99
C GLU A 160 -7.92 15.80 9.38
N PHE A 161 -8.78 15.25 8.52
CA PHE A 161 -10.23 15.13 8.75
C PHE A 161 -10.65 13.66 8.64
N PRO A 162 -11.75 13.26 9.26
CA PRO A 162 -12.31 11.93 9.04
C PRO A 162 -12.58 11.66 7.56
N ASP A 163 -12.15 10.49 7.08
CA ASP A 163 -12.46 10.02 5.73
C ASP A 163 -13.69 9.11 5.79
N ASP A 164 -14.87 9.73 5.74
CA ASP A 164 -16.17 9.04 5.80
C ASP A 164 -16.51 8.40 4.46
N TRP A 165 -15.75 7.37 4.09
CA TRP A 165 -15.93 6.63 2.84
C TRP A 165 -17.21 5.77 2.83
N LEU A 166 -17.87 5.59 3.98
CA LEU A 166 -19.14 4.88 4.15
C LEU A 166 -20.37 5.79 4.09
N GLU A 167 -20.21 7.10 3.83
CA GLU A 167 -21.31 8.06 3.74
C GLU A 167 -22.39 7.61 2.74
N MET A 168 -22.00 7.03 1.61
CA MET A 168 -22.93 6.47 0.62
C MET A 168 -23.51 5.11 1.01
N GLY A 169 -23.23 4.63 2.23
CA GLY A 169 -23.58 3.32 2.74
C GLY A 169 -22.53 2.26 2.38
N ASP A 170 -22.68 1.10 2.97
CA ASP A 170 -21.78 -0.05 2.81
C ASP A 170 -22.15 -0.95 1.64
N VAL A 171 -22.48 -0.35 0.49
CA VAL A 171 -23.05 -1.07 -0.67
C VAL A 171 -22.17 -2.23 -1.17
N TRP A 172 -20.84 -2.13 -1.00
CA TRP A 172 -19.89 -3.17 -1.40
C TRP A 172 -19.64 -4.24 -0.33
N LEU A 173 -20.17 -4.08 0.88
CA LEU A 173 -19.93 -4.95 2.02
C LEU A 173 -21.14 -5.84 2.31
N HIS A 174 -20.87 -7.09 2.65
CA HIS A 174 -21.89 -8.04 3.12
C HIS A 174 -21.58 -8.42 4.58
N THR A 175 -22.31 -7.85 5.52
CA THR A 175 -22.12 -8.09 6.95
C THR A 175 -22.59 -9.48 7.36
N ARG A 176 -21.74 -10.25 8.05
CA ARG A 176 -22.00 -11.61 8.48
C ARG A 176 -21.98 -11.74 10.00
N LYS A 177 -23.02 -11.23 10.66
CA LYS A 177 -23.16 -11.32 12.12
C LYS A 177 -23.20 -12.76 12.64
N ASP A 178 -23.66 -13.69 11.83
CA ASP A 178 -23.68 -15.13 12.08
C ASP A 178 -22.29 -15.77 12.20
N GLN A 179 -21.24 -15.09 11.75
CA GLN A 179 -19.84 -15.52 11.79
C GLN A 179 -18.97 -14.64 12.70
N ALA A 180 -19.60 -13.87 13.58
CA ALA A 180 -18.89 -13.10 14.58
C ALA A 180 -18.14 -14.01 15.56
N VAL A 181 -16.96 -13.57 16.03
CA VAL A 181 -16.12 -14.31 16.97
C VAL A 181 -15.70 -13.42 18.13
N GLU A 182 -15.38 -14.03 19.25
CA GLU A 182 -14.87 -13.34 20.43
C GLU A 182 -13.35 -13.22 20.40
N VAL A 183 -12.84 -12.03 20.70
CA VAL A 183 -11.41 -11.74 20.89
C VAL A 183 -11.19 -11.21 22.30
N ARG A 184 -10.19 -11.74 23.02
CA ARG A 184 -9.95 -11.50 24.43
C ARG A 184 -8.73 -10.63 24.66
N PHE A 185 -8.88 -9.58 25.46
CA PHE A 185 -7.81 -8.65 25.82
C PHE A 185 -7.63 -8.57 27.34
N GLY A 186 -6.39 -8.50 27.80
CA GLY A 186 -6.05 -8.38 29.23
C GLY A 186 -6.46 -9.59 30.04
N GLY A 187 -6.79 -9.36 31.32
CA GLY A 187 -7.18 -10.41 32.27
C GLY A 187 -6.02 -11.15 32.92
N ASN A 188 -6.34 -12.25 33.56
CA ASN A 188 -5.39 -13.10 34.26
C ASN A 188 -5.25 -14.45 33.56
N VAL A 189 -4.05 -15.03 33.57
CA VAL A 189 -3.77 -16.37 33.04
C VAL A 189 -3.50 -17.32 34.18
N HIS A 190 -4.24 -18.44 34.19
CA HIS A 190 -4.04 -19.55 35.10
C HIS A 190 -3.47 -20.73 34.32
N GLU A 191 -2.34 -21.22 34.76
CA GLU A 191 -1.64 -22.35 34.15
C GLU A 191 -1.54 -23.51 35.12
N TRP A 192 -1.83 -24.74 34.67
CA TRP A 192 -1.74 -25.94 35.48
C TRP A 192 -1.40 -27.16 34.63
N VAL A 193 -1.02 -28.23 35.28
CA VAL A 193 -0.91 -29.57 34.68
C VAL A 193 -2.12 -30.37 35.11
N ASP A 194 -2.85 -30.93 34.11
CA ASP A 194 -4.05 -31.74 34.44
C ASP A 194 -3.67 -33.15 34.94
N GLU A 195 -4.70 -33.94 35.29
CA GLU A 195 -4.54 -35.30 35.84
C GLU A 195 -3.81 -36.27 34.90
N ASN A 196 -3.79 -35.96 33.61
CA ASN A 196 -3.11 -36.73 32.59
C ASN A 196 -1.66 -36.23 32.33
N GLY A 197 -1.15 -35.29 33.14
CA GLY A 197 0.17 -34.71 32.98
C GLY A 197 0.27 -33.66 31.84
N LYS A 198 -0.84 -33.19 31.34
CA LYS A 198 -0.89 -32.25 30.22
C LYS A 198 -0.99 -30.81 30.71
N PHE A 199 -0.20 -29.91 30.09
CA PHE A 199 -0.26 -28.49 30.34
C PHE A 199 -1.59 -27.89 29.87
N ARG A 200 -2.17 -27.05 30.72
CA ARG A 200 -3.42 -26.31 30.46
C ARG A 200 -3.24 -24.85 30.82
N ALA A 201 -3.94 -24.00 30.12
CA ALA A 201 -4.02 -22.58 30.40
C ALA A 201 -5.46 -22.08 30.24
N ALA A 202 -5.89 -21.20 31.13
CA ALA A 202 -7.18 -20.52 31.05
C ALA A 202 -6.99 -19.03 31.31
N GLN A 203 -7.67 -18.20 30.54
CA GLN A 203 -7.71 -16.74 30.71
C GLN A 203 -9.02 -16.34 31.37
N THR A 204 -8.94 -15.56 32.45
CA THR A 204 -10.11 -15.06 33.24
C THR A 204 -10.05 -13.55 33.33
N ASP A 205 -11.16 -12.91 33.69
CA ASP A 205 -11.27 -11.45 33.90
C ASP A 205 -10.84 -10.60 32.70
N TYR A 206 -10.94 -11.17 31.50
CA TYR A 206 -10.56 -10.50 30.25
C TYR A 206 -11.67 -9.57 29.73
N GLN A 207 -11.29 -8.62 28.91
CA GLN A 207 -12.22 -7.82 28.14
C GLN A 207 -12.55 -8.55 26.82
N ALA A 208 -13.81 -8.98 26.68
CA ALA A 208 -14.30 -9.58 25.45
C ALA A 208 -14.68 -8.49 24.42
N VAL A 209 -14.21 -8.64 23.20
CA VAL A 209 -14.59 -7.85 22.03
C VAL A 209 -15.16 -8.79 20.98
N THR A 210 -16.32 -8.44 20.42
CA THR A 210 -16.93 -9.17 19.33
C THR A 210 -16.40 -8.63 18.00
N ALA A 211 -15.69 -9.47 17.26
CA ALA A 211 -15.26 -9.16 15.90
C ALA A 211 -16.32 -9.62 14.91
N VAL A 212 -16.88 -8.69 14.14
CA VAL A 212 -17.92 -8.95 13.14
C VAL A 212 -17.33 -8.86 11.73
N PRO A 213 -17.41 -9.91 10.89
CA PRO A 213 -16.84 -9.87 9.55
C PRO A 213 -17.79 -9.21 8.54
N HIS A 214 -17.19 -8.46 7.62
CA HIS A 214 -17.84 -7.86 6.46
C HIS A 214 -17.09 -8.35 5.20
N ASP A 215 -17.78 -9.08 4.35
CA ASP A 215 -17.21 -9.62 3.11
C ASP A 215 -17.28 -8.58 1.99
N MET A 216 -16.14 -8.30 1.34
CA MET A 216 -16.04 -7.52 0.11
C MET A 216 -15.52 -8.44 -1.00
N PHE A 217 -16.21 -8.48 -2.15
CA PHE A 217 -15.87 -9.39 -3.23
C PHE A 217 -14.88 -8.74 -4.21
N ILE A 218 -13.88 -9.51 -4.64
CA ILE A 218 -12.80 -9.07 -5.53
C ILE A 218 -12.86 -9.92 -6.80
N SER A 219 -13.28 -9.30 -7.90
CA SER A 219 -13.32 -9.93 -9.22
C SER A 219 -11.94 -10.03 -9.86
N GLY A 220 -11.76 -11.00 -10.74
CA GLY A 220 -10.61 -11.10 -11.65
C GLY A 220 -10.98 -10.72 -13.08
N TYR A 221 -10.03 -10.18 -13.85
CA TYR A 221 -10.26 -9.84 -15.24
C TYR A 221 -10.55 -11.08 -16.08
N ASN A 222 -11.74 -11.13 -16.69
CA ASN A 222 -12.18 -12.22 -17.56
C ASN A 222 -11.93 -13.61 -16.92
N SER A 223 -12.26 -13.74 -15.64
CA SER A 223 -12.08 -14.94 -14.82
C SER A 223 -13.36 -15.26 -14.08
N ASP A 224 -13.64 -16.56 -13.92
CA ASP A 224 -14.78 -17.06 -13.11
C ASP A 224 -14.44 -17.04 -11.61
N ALA A 225 -13.19 -16.71 -11.25
CA ALA A 225 -12.77 -16.65 -9.86
C ALA A 225 -13.11 -15.29 -9.25
N VAL A 226 -13.90 -15.34 -8.20
CA VAL A 226 -14.17 -14.20 -7.32
C VAL A 226 -13.65 -14.54 -5.95
N ASN A 227 -12.67 -13.78 -5.49
CA ASN A 227 -12.12 -13.86 -4.15
C ASN A 227 -12.85 -12.92 -3.17
N LYS A 228 -12.48 -12.94 -1.92
CA LYS A 228 -13.05 -12.03 -0.94
C LYS A 228 -12.01 -11.42 0.00
N LEU A 229 -12.26 -10.19 0.39
CA LEU A 229 -11.61 -9.49 1.47
C LEU A 229 -12.56 -9.48 2.66
N VAL A 230 -12.15 -10.05 3.78
CA VAL A 230 -12.89 -10.06 5.04
C VAL A 230 -12.39 -8.92 5.92
N LEU A 231 -13.29 -8.04 6.30
CA LEU A 231 -13.01 -6.83 7.06
C LEU A 231 -13.68 -6.94 8.43
N TRP A 232 -12.87 -6.91 9.49
CA TRP A 232 -13.36 -7.03 10.85
C TRP A 232 -13.75 -5.67 11.44
N SER A 233 -14.97 -5.55 11.98
CA SER A 233 -15.35 -4.46 12.88
C SER A 233 -15.43 -4.96 14.31
N ALA A 234 -15.12 -4.09 15.27
CA ALA A 234 -15.16 -4.39 16.68
C ALA A 234 -16.44 -3.85 17.32
N SER A 235 -17.05 -4.63 18.20
CA SER A 235 -18.20 -4.27 19.02
C SER A 235 -18.18 -5.05 20.34
N VAL A 236 -19.21 -4.92 21.15
CA VAL A 236 -19.45 -5.78 22.32
C VAL A 236 -20.79 -6.48 22.18
N PRO A 237 -21.00 -7.65 22.82
CA PRO A 237 -22.29 -8.36 22.76
C PRO A 237 -23.46 -7.50 23.22
N ASP A 238 -23.29 -6.83 24.38
CA ASP A 238 -24.26 -5.92 24.95
C ASP A 238 -23.84 -4.48 24.74
N SER A 239 -24.28 -3.90 23.62
CA SER A 239 -23.89 -2.55 23.18
C SER A 239 -24.39 -1.42 24.08
N LEU A 240 -25.30 -1.69 25.02
CA LEU A 240 -25.91 -0.70 25.90
C LEU A 240 -26.08 -1.27 27.34
N ASP A 241 -25.46 -0.61 28.31
CA ASP A 241 -25.77 -0.88 29.76
C ASP A 241 -27.11 -0.26 30.09
N MET A 242 -28.15 -1.11 30.03
CA MET A 242 -29.54 -0.70 30.32
C MET A 242 -29.72 -0.17 31.75
N ALA A 243 -28.92 -0.66 32.71
CA ALA A 243 -29.01 -0.18 34.10
C ALA A 243 -28.46 1.24 34.24
N ALA A 244 -27.30 1.54 33.60
CA ALA A 244 -26.75 2.89 33.55
C ALA A 244 -27.69 3.83 32.78
N PHE A 245 -28.18 3.38 31.60
CA PHE A 245 -29.12 4.16 30.78
C PHE A 245 -30.39 4.55 31.56
N SER A 246 -30.99 3.59 32.25
CA SER A 246 -32.23 3.84 33.06
C SER A 246 -32.01 4.80 34.23
N ARG A 247 -30.75 4.95 34.70
CA ARG A 247 -30.39 5.91 35.75
C ARG A 247 -30.04 7.32 35.21
N GLY A 248 -30.04 7.49 33.86
CA GLY A 248 -29.68 8.76 33.22
C GLY A 248 -28.17 8.91 32.98
N ASP A 249 -27.35 7.90 33.23
CA ASP A 249 -25.90 7.91 32.96
C ASP A 249 -25.62 7.42 31.51
N TYR A 250 -25.98 8.22 30.54
CA TYR A 250 -25.94 7.86 29.12
C TYR A 250 -24.53 7.67 28.59
N VAL A 251 -23.54 8.42 29.12
CA VAL A 251 -22.14 8.29 28.71
C VAL A 251 -21.61 6.91 29.15
N ARG A 252 -21.80 6.55 30.43
CA ARG A 252 -21.39 5.27 30.96
C ARG A 252 -22.12 4.11 30.30
N ALA A 253 -23.39 4.30 29.96
CA ALA A 253 -24.18 3.27 29.28
C ALA A 253 -23.59 2.86 27.92
N LEU A 254 -22.86 3.74 27.25
CA LEU A 254 -22.22 3.51 25.93
C LEU A 254 -20.71 3.24 26.02
N GLU A 255 -20.07 3.49 27.15
CA GLU A 255 -18.61 3.51 27.31
C GLU A 255 -17.94 2.22 26.83
N ARG A 256 -18.45 1.05 27.26
CA ARG A 256 -17.88 -0.27 26.89
C ARG A 256 -17.94 -0.49 25.37
N ASN A 257 -19.06 -0.14 24.73
CA ASN A 257 -19.21 -0.27 23.29
C ASN A 257 -18.28 0.68 22.55
N THR A 258 -18.23 1.96 22.96
CA THR A 258 -17.35 2.97 22.37
C THR A 258 -15.89 2.56 22.45
N MET A 259 -15.44 2.03 23.58
CA MET A 259 -14.07 1.54 23.76
C MET A 259 -13.74 0.37 22.84
N ALA A 260 -14.66 -0.56 22.63
CA ALA A 260 -14.47 -1.66 21.69
C ALA A 260 -14.45 -1.18 20.24
N GLU A 261 -15.42 -0.35 19.84
CA GLU A 261 -15.52 0.20 18.47
C GLU A 261 -14.29 1.02 18.08
N THR A 262 -13.62 1.68 19.05
CA THR A 262 -12.40 2.47 18.81
C THR A 262 -11.33 1.64 18.10
N ILE A 263 -11.28 0.32 18.31
CA ILE A 263 -10.31 -0.57 17.67
C ILE A 263 -10.45 -0.54 16.13
N SER A 264 -11.66 -0.37 15.61
CA SER A 264 -11.91 -0.34 14.16
C SER A 264 -12.26 1.05 13.60
N LYS A 265 -11.94 2.15 14.31
CA LYS A 265 -12.27 3.51 13.85
C LYS A 265 -11.29 4.04 12.80
N VAL A 266 -9.99 4.02 13.07
CA VAL A 266 -8.97 4.71 12.27
C VAL A 266 -7.76 3.80 12.00
N LEU A 267 -7.29 3.79 10.77
CA LEU A 267 -6.04 3.12 10.37
C LEU A 267 -4.83 3.92 10.87
N TYR A 268 -3.87 3.25 11.49
CA TYR A 268 -2.63 3.83 12.00
C TYR A 268 -2.85 5.03 12.92
N PRO A 269 -3.50 4.85 14.08
CA PRO A 269 -3.57 5.91 15.10
C PRO A 269 -2.15 6.34 15.49
N ALA A 270 -2.00 7.59 15.91
CA ALA A 270 -0.73 8.12 16.39
C ALA A 270 -0.19 7.25 17.55
N ASP A 271 1.08 6.89 17.50
CA ASP A 271 1.75 5.97 18.43
C ASP A 271 2.96 6.61 19.15
N ASP A 272 3.00 7.92 19.18
CA ASP A 272 3.93 8.71 19.97
C ASP A 272 3.60 8.74 21.48
N HIS A 273 2.44 8.20 21.85
CA HIS A 273 1.95 8.04 23.22
C HIS A 273 1.45 6.62 23.50
N ILE A 274 1.36 6.25 24.79
CA ILE A 274 1.06 4.88 25.22
C ILE A 274 -0.32 4.38 24.77
N GLU A 275 -1.35 5.24 24.77
CA GLU A 275 -2.71 4.88 24.36
C GLU A 275 -2.77 4.53 22.85
N GLY A 276 -2.04 5.27 22.01
CA GLY A 276 -1.94 4.96 20.61
C GLY A 276 -1.22 3.63 20.36
N LYS A 277 -0.13 3.35 21.08
CA LYS A 277 0.55 2.05 21.06
C LYS A 277 -0.38 0.92 21.49
N ARG A 278 -1.13 1.11 22.59
CA ARG A 278 -2.13 0.15 23.08
C ARG A 278 -3.18 -0.15 22.01
N LEU A 279 -3.71 0.89 21.38
CA LEU A 279 -4.72 0.76 20.32
C LEU A 279 -4.18 0.00 19.11
N ARG A 280 -2.96 0.32 18.63
CA ARG A 280 -2.33 -0.41 17.53
C ARG A 280 -2.11 -1.88 17.83
N LEU A 281 -1.66 -2.24 19.03
CA LEU A 281 -1.50 -3.64 19.44
C LEU A 281 -2.86 -4.37 19.45
N ARG A 282 -3.91 -3.70 19.94
CA ARG A 282 -5.28 -4.24 19.91
C ARG A 282 -5.80 -4.44 18.50
N GLN A 283 -5.53 -3.51 17.58
CA GLN A 283 -5.89 -3.65 16.16
C GLN A 283 -5.23 -4.89 15.55
N GLN A 284 -3.93 -5.06 15.75
CA GLN A 284 -3.19 -6.21 15.24
C GLN A 284 -3.73 -7.53 15.77
N TYR A 285 -4.00 -7.60 17.07
CA TYR A 285 -4.51 -8.83 17.68
C TYR A 285 -5.97 -9.12 17.30
N LEU A 286 -6.83 -8.09 17.19
CA LEU A 286 -8.20 -8.26 16.67
C LEU A 286 -8.19 -8.89 15.28
N LEU A 287 -7.39 -8.33 14.37
CA LEU A 287 -7.23 -8.85 13.03
C LEU A 287 -6.79 -10.32 13.05
N VAL A 288 -5.73 -10.62 13.77
CA VAL A 288 -5.11 -11.94 13.78
C VAL A 288 -6.02 -12.99 14.40
N SER A 289 -6.51 -12.74 15.62
CA SER A 289 -7.31 -13.71 16.37
C SER A 289 -8.64 -14.01 15.68
N ALA A 290 -9.35 -12.98 15.23
CA ALA A 290 -10.61 -13.15 14.50
C ALA A 290 -10.41 -13.94 13.20
N SER A 291 -9.35 -13.64 12.47
CA SER A 291 -9.05 -14.32 11.19
C SER A 291 -8.67 -15.78 11.37
N LEU A 292 -7.78 -16.08 12.32
CA LEU A 292 -7.35 -17.45 12.60
C LEU A 292 -8.51 -18.32 13.11
N GLN A 293 -9.36 -17.80 14.00
CA GLN A 293 -10.57 -18.50 14.42
C GLN A 293 -11.47 -18.84 13.23
N SER A 294 -11.68 -17.88 12.32
CA SER A 294 -12.48 -18.09 11.09
C SER A 294 -11.86 -19.16 10.18
N ILE A 295 -10.53 -19.11 9.97
CA ILE A 295 -9.79 -20.09 9.17
C ILE A 295 -9.92 -21.50 9.77
N LEU A 296 -9.62 -21.65 11.06
CA LEU A 296 -9.65 -22.93 11.75
C LEU A 296 -11.07 -23.54 11.80
N ASN A 297 -12.07 -22.70 12.09
CA ASN A 297 -13.48 -23.15 12.08
C ASN A 297 -13.90 -23.65 10.70
N LYS A 298 -13.51 -22.97 9.62
CA LYS A 298 -13.79 -23.40 8.25
C LYS A 298 -13.06 -24.71 7.93
N HIS A 299 -11.79 -24.81 8.29
CA HIS A 299 -10.97 -26.00 8.04
C HIS A 299 -11.51 -27.21 8.81
N TYR A 300 -11.82 -27.06 10.10
CA TYR A 300 -12.34 -28.16 10.92
C TYR A 300 -13.69 -28.69 10.44
N LYS A 301 -14.58 -27.83 9.96
CA LYS A 301 -15.86 -28.23 9.36
C LYS A 301 -15.69 -29.15 8.16
N GLN A 302 -14.58 -29.03 7.43
CA GLN A 302 -14.32 -29.83 6.24
C GLN A 302 -13.49 -31.09 6.52
N TYR A 303 -12.47 -30.99 7.36
CA TYR A 303 -11.45 -32.03 7.54
C TYR A 303 -11.46 -32.71 8.91
N HIS A 304 -12.14 -32.16 9.92
CA HIS A 304 -12.23 -32.65 11.30
C HIS A 304 -10.88 -32.86 11.99
N THR A 305 -9.82 -32.23 11.51
CA THR A 305 -8.44 -32.27 12.06
C THR A 305 -7.67 -31.03 11.63
N TYR A 306 -6.63 -30.67 12.37
CA TYR A 306 -5.68 -29.62 11.98
C TYR A 306 -4.32 -30.16 11.54
N ARG A 307 -4.07 -31.49 11.58
CA ARG A 307 -2.80 -32.09 11.17
C ARG A 307 -2.48 -31.84 9.69
N ASN A 308 -3.50 -31.77 8.84
CA ASN A 308 -3.36 -31.47 7.41
C ASN A 308 -3.49 -29.96 7.09
N LEU A 309 -3.51 -29.08 8.10
CA LEU A 309 -3.63 -27.63 7.86
C LEU A 309 -2.55 -27.10 6.90
N PRO A 310 -1.24 -27.46 7.04
CA PRO A 310 -0.21 -26.98 6.13
C PRO A 310 -0.41 -27.41 4.66
N ASP A 311 -1.07 -28.54 4.44
CA ASP A 311 -1.30 -29.08 3.09
C ASP A 311 -2.50 -28.42 2.41
N LYS A 312 -3.44 -27.86 3.17
CA LYS A 312 -4.70 -27.27 2.69
C LYS A 312 -4.79 -25.76 2.88
N VAL A 313 -3.89 -25.17 3.64
CA VAL A 313 -3.90 -23.74 4.01
C VAL A 313 -2.50 -23.16 3.93
N ALA A 314 -2.38 -22.00 3.30
CA ALA A 314 -1.22 -21.12 3.39
C ALA A 314 -1.67 -19.80 4.01
N ILE A 315 -1.01 -19.35 5.08
CA ILE A 315 -1.27 -18.06 5.71
C ILE A 315 -0.06 -17.17 5.48
N HIS A 316 -0.26 -16.03 4.83
CA HIS A 316 0.80 -15.10 4.48
C HIS A 316 0.76 -13.84 5.35
N ILE A 317 1.83 -13.56 6.06
CA ILE A 317 2.03 -12.41 6.95
C ILE A 317 2.62 -11.27 6.11
N ASN A 318 1.82 -10.23 5.87
CA ASN A 318 2.23 -9.05 5.09
C ASN A 318 2.78 -7.97 6.02
N ASP A 319 4.09 -7.83 6.07
CA ASP A 319 4.86 -7.11 7.06
C ASP A 319 4.69 -7.69 8.49
N THR A 320 5.26 -7.07 9.51
CA THR A 320 5.21 -7.54 10.91
C THR A 320 3.87 -7.29 11.60
N HIS A 321 2.99 -6.48 11.02
CA HIS A 321 1.72 -6.14 11.67
C HIS A 321 0.89 -7.37 12.08
N PRO A 322 0.73 -8.42 11.24
CA PRO A 322 0.05 -9.65 11.65
C PRO A 322 0.97 -10.74 12.21
N ALA A 323 2.18 -10.42 12.67
CA ALA A 323 3.12 -11.40 13.24
C ALA A 323 2.56 -12.18 14.44
N LEU A 324 1.55 -11.63 15.13
CA LEU A 324 0.81 -12.32 16.18
C LEU A 324 0.10 -13.59 15.70
N CYS A 325 0.04 -13.85 14.38
CA CYS A 325 -0.39 -15.13 13.81
C CYS A 325 0.40 -16.30 14.39
N VAL A 326 1.68 -16.11 14.68
CA VAL A 326 2.55 -17.15 15.22
C VAL A 326 2.04 -17.63 16.61
N PRO A 327 2.01 -16.78 17.65
CA PRO A 327 1.58 -17.23 18.96
C PRO A 327 0.06 -17.47 19.05
N GLU A 328 -0.77 -16.81 18.26
CA GLU A 328 -2.21 -17.03 18.31
C GLU A 328 -2.59 -18.37 17.67
N LEU A 329 -1.95 -18.80 16.59
CA LEU A 329 -2.18 -20.13 16.02
C LEU A 329 -1.73 -21.22 17.00
N MET A 330 -0.61 -21.01 17.69
CA MET A 330 -0.17 -21.88 18.77
C MET A 330 -1.22 -21.97 19.92
N ARG A 331 -1.77 -20.82 20.35
CA ARG A 331 -2.80 -20.77 21.39
C ARG A 331 -4.03 -21.59 20.99
N LEU A 332 -4.53 -21.36 19.78
CA LEU A 332 -5.73 -22.05 19.28
C LEU A 332 -5.52 -23.57 19.16
N LEU A 333 -4.32 -23.99 18.74
CA LEU A 333 -4.01 -25.42 18.62
C LEU A 333 -3.75 -26.08 19.98
N VAL A 334 -3.01 -25.43 20.88
CA VAL A 334 -2.64 -26.00 22.19
C VAL A 334 -3.77 -25.88 23.21
N ASP A 335 -4.32 -24.66 23.40
CA ASP A 335 -5.27 -24.38 24.48
C ASP A 335 -6.70 -24.80 24.12
N GLU A 336 -7.12 -24.66 22.86
CA GLU A 336 -8.50 -24.91 22.43
C GLU A 336 -8.68 -26.22 21.67
N SER A 337 -7.60 -26.75 21.04
CA SER A 337 -7.69 -27.93 20.17
C SER A 337 -6.88 -29.13 20.67
N ASP A 338 -6.26 -29.01 21.83
CA ASP A 338 -5.64 -30.10 22.56
C ASP A 338 -4.41 -30.76 21.92
N TYR A 339 -3.73 -30.05 20.98
CA TYR A 339 -2.47 -30.50 20.40
C TYR A 339 -1.32 -30.33 21.38
N SER A 340 -0.31 -31.21 21.29
CA SER A 340 0.96 -30.98 21.99
C SER A 340 1.67 -29.75 21.41
N TRP A 341 2.57 -29.17 22.22
CA TRP A 341 3.35 -28.01 21.76
C TRP A 341 4.12 -28.31 20.46
N ASP A 342 4.74 -29.46 20.37
CA ASP A 342 5.61 -29.81 19.24
C ASP A 342 4.79 -30.07 17.97
N GLU A 343 3.62 -30.74 18.07
CA GLU A 343 2.68 -30.86 16.94
C GLU A 343 2.15 -29.49 16.48
N ALA A 344 1.70 -28.64 17.42
CA ALA A 344 1.21 -27.30 17.13
C ALA A 344 2.29 -26.43 16.48
N TRP A 345 3.55 -26.55 16.94
CA TRP A 345 4.66 -25.80 16.40
C TRP A 345 4.99 -26.22 14.96
N ASP A 346 5.04 -27.53 14.67
CA ASP A 346 5.23 -28.03 13.31
C ASP A 346 4.14 -27.53 12.35
N ILE A 347 2.86 -27.66 12.76
CA ILE A 347 1.74 -27.14 11.97
C ILE A 347 1.86 -25.63 11.74
N THR A 348 2.19 -24.87 12.77
CA THR A 348 2.32 -23.41 12.69
C THR A 348 3.44 -23.00 11.76
N CYS A 349 4.64 -23.57 11.91
CA CYS A 349 5.78 -23.24 11.06
C CYS A 349 5.53 -23.54 9.59
N ARG A 350 4.92 -24.68 9.27
CA ARG A 350 4.65 -25.10 7.90
C ARG A 350 3.50 -24.34 7.23
N THR A 351 2.64 -23.69 8.02
CA THR A 351 1.47 -22.96 7.52
C THR A 351 1.77 -21.49 7.25
N LEU A 352 2.71 -20.88 8.01
CA LEU A 352 2.98 -19.45 7.97
C LEU A 352 4.17 -19.09 7.09
N SER A 353 4.03 -18.04 6.29
CA SER A 353 5.09 -17.36 5.54
C SER A 353 5.05 -15.86 5.79
N TYR A 354 6.18 -15.17 5.57
CA TYR A 354 6.36 -13.76 5.93
C TYR A 354 7.03 -12.96 4.81
N THR A 355 6.45 -11.81 4.46
CA THR A 355 7.10 -10.80 3.61
C THR A 355 7.53 -9.62 4.44
N ASN A 356 8.82 -9.28 4.37
CA ASN A 356 9.36 -8.05 4.95
C ASN A 356 9.28 -6.91 3.92
N HIS A 357 8.88 -5.70 4.39
CA HIS A 357 8.79 -4.50 3.54
C HIS A 357 9.72 -3.37 3.99
N THR A 358 10.63 -3.63 4.92
CA THR A 358 11.45 -2.61 5.59
C THR A 358 12.93 -2.90 5.41
N VAL A 359 13.70 -1.89 4.97
CA VAL A 359 15.18 -1.92 4.90
C VAL A 359 15.85 -1.19 6.07
N MET A 360 15.09 -0.44 6.87
CA MET A 360 15.61 0.29 8.02
C MET A 360 15.46 -0.54 9.28
N GLN A 361 16.58 -0.96 9.86
CA GLN A 361 16.58 -1.79 11.07
C GLN A 361 15.87 -1.12 12.25
N GLU A 362 15.98 0.21 12.37
CA GLU A 362 15.33 1.02 13.38
C GLU A 362 13.81 1.10 13.21
N ALA A 363 13.28 0.80 12.03
CA ALA A 363 11.86 0.79 11.74
C ALA A 363 11.22 -0.61 11.90
N LEU A 364 11.98 -1.64 12.25
CA LEU A 364 11.45 -2.95 12.60
C LEU A 364 10.61 -2.86 13.88
N GLU A 365 9.39 -3.38 13.82
CA GLU A 365 8.41 -3.24 14.87
C GLU A 365 8.82 -3.95 16.17
N ARG A 366 8.68 -3.22 17.28
CA ARG A 366 8.99 -3.69 18.64
C ARG A 366 7.91 -3.22 19.60
N TRP A 367 7.56 -4.07 20.55
CA TRP A 367 6.61 -3.76 21.59
C TRP A 367 7.27 -3.81 22.96
N ASN A 368 6.97 -2.83 23.81
CA ASN A 368 7.35 -2.89 25.22
C ASN A 368 6.72 -4.12 25.88
N VAL A 369 7.53 -4.88 26.61
CA VAL A 369 7.10 -6.14 27.28
C VAL A 369 5.93 -5.94 28.23
N ASP A 370 5.93 -4.86 29.01
CA ASP A 370 4.89 -4.64 30.02
C ASP A 370 3.56 -4.30 29.35
N LEU A 371 3.56 -3.45 28.34
CA LEU A 371 2.38 -3.16 27.53
C LEU A 371 1.86 -4.42 26.83
N PHE A 372 2.75 -5.21 26.25
CA PHE A 372 2.37 -6.44 25.55
C PHE A 372 1.75 -7.46 26.51
N ARG A 373 2.37 -7.66 27.70
CA ARG A 373 1.88 -8.56 28.75
C ARG A 373 0.53 -8.09 29.31
N GLU A 374 0.37 -6.78 29.54
CA GLU A 374 -0.89 -6.20 30.03
C GLU A 374 -2.05 -6.48 29.06
N GLN A 375 -1.82 -6.24 27.76
CA GLN A 375 -2.88 -6.37 26.77
C GLN A 375 -3.14 -7.82 26.33
N LEU A 376 -2.11 -8.65 26.28
CA LEU A 376 -2.13 -9.99 25.70
C LEU A 376 -1.39 -11.01 26.60
N PRO A 377 -1.84 -11.23 27.86
CA PRO A 377 -1.06 -12.00 28.83
C PRO A 377 -0.83 -13.45 28.43
N ARG A 378 -1.83 -14.14 27.82
CA ARG A 378 -1.64 -15.53 27.35
C ARG A 378 -0.72 -15.62 26.14
N ILE A 379 -0.88 -14.70 25.21
CA ILE A 379 -0.02 -14.60 24.02
C ILE A 379 1.43 -14.34 24.43
N PHE A 380 1.64 -13.47 25.44
CA PHE A 380 2.98 -13.22 25.96
C PHE A 380 3.63 -14.48 26.56
N GLY A 381 2.89 -15.29 27.31
CA GLY A 381 3.39 -16.58 27.81
C GLY A 381 3.85 -17.52 26.69
N ILE A 382 3.10 -17.59 25.58
CA ILE A 382 3.49 -18.37 24.40
C ILE A 382 4.73 -17.78 23.73
N VAL A 383 4.80 -16.46 23.56
CA VAL A 383 5.98 -15.78 23.00
C VAL A 383 7.25 -16.04 23.85
N GLN A 384 7.11 -16.05 25.18
CA GLN A 384 8.22 -16.39 26.07
C GLN A 384 8.69 -17.84 25.89
N GLU A 385 7.79 -18.80 25.71
CA GLU A 385 8.15 -20.21 25.48
C GLU A 385 8.80 -20.37 24.09
N ILE A 386 8.30 -19.68 23.06
CA ILE A 386 8.95 -19.62 21.71
C ILE A 386 10.38 -19.09 21.87
N ASN A 387 10.53 -17.96 22.58
CA ASN A 387 11.87 -17.38 22.81
C ASN A 387 12.79 -18.33 23.57
N ARG A 388 12.31 -19.00 24.63
CA ARG A 388 13.09 -19.96 25.39
C ARG A 388 13.61 -21.11 24.51
N ARG A 389 12.75 -21.66 23.65
CA ARG A 389 13.13 -22.73 22.71
C ARG A 389 14.11 -22.24 21.65
N LEU A 390 13.91 -21.01 21.14
CA LEU A 390 14.86 -20.37 20.22
C LEU A 390 16.23 -20.22 20.89
N MET A 391 16.30 -19.77 22.14
CA MET A 391 17.57 -19.62 22.87
C MET A 391 18.32 -20.95 23.01
N LEU A 392 17.64 -22.05 23.27
CA LEU A 392 18.24 -23.38 23.32
C LEU A 392 18.82 -23.79 21.96
N ARG A 393 18.12 -23.49 20.87
CA ARG A 393 18.60 -23.74 19.50
C ARG A 393 19.82 -22.88 19.19
N LEU A 394 19.79 -21.59 19.53
CA LEU A 394 20.91 -20.66 19.31
C LEU A 394 22.15 -21.06 20.10
N ALA A 395 21.99 -21.51 21.36
CA ALA A 395 23.10 -22.03 22.15
C ALA A 395 23.77 -23.25 21.50
N THR A 396 23.04 -24.05 20.75
CA THR A 396 23.56 -25.18 20.00
C THR A 396 24.27 -24.75 18.72
N VAL A 397 23.69 -23.80 17.96
CA VAL A 397 24.22 -23.35 16.66
C VAL A 397 25.40 -22.36 16.84
N TYR A 398 25.31 -21.49 17.84
CA TYR A 398 26.30 -20.45 18.16
C TYR A 398 26.78 -20.57 19.61
N PRO A 399 27.46 -21.64 20.01
CA PRO A 399 27.70 -22.00 21.42
C PRO A 399 28.52 -20.97 22.22
N ASN A 400 29.27 -20.10 21.59
CA ASN A 400 30.15 -19.14 22.27
C ASN A 400 29.85 -17.66 21.83
N ASP A 401 28.65 -17.37 21.33
CA ASP A 401 28.29 -16.03 20.84
C ASP A 401 27.00 -15.49 21.49
N PRO A 402 27.07 -15.05 22.76
CA PRO A 402 25.91 -14.48 23.45
C PRO A 402 25.36 -13.23 22.75
N GLY A 403 26.17 -12.48 22.03
CA GLY A 403 25.74 -11.29 21.28
C GLY A 403 24.73 -11.66 20.18
N LYS A 404 24.96 -12.76 19.47
CA LYS A 404 24.00 -13.28 18.50
C LYS A 404 22.71 -13.75 19.14
N TRP A 405 22.78 -14.40 20.32
CA TRP A 405 21.58 -14.83 21.02
C TRP A 405 20.69 -13.63 21.39
N GLU A 406 21.31 -12.57 21.92
CA GLU A 406 20.59 -11.34 22.24
C GLU A 406 20.00 -10.66 20.99
N TYR A 407 20.79 -10.59 19.91
CA TYR A 407 20.35 -9.99 18.64
C TYR A 407 19.18 -10.75 18.01
N MET A 408 19.24 -12.08 18.01
CA MET A 408 18.22 -12.95 17.42
C MET A 408 17.04 -13.25 18.35
N ALA A 409 17.11 -12.91 19.63
CA ALA A 409 16.03 -13.13 20.59
C ALA A 409 14.73 -12.46 20.15
N VAL A 410 13.61 -13.16 20.33
CA VAL A 410 12.27 -12.60 20.16
C VAL A 410 11.95 -11.63 21.30
N VAL A 411 12.34 -12.00 22.53
CA VAL A 411 12.18 -11.14 23.72
C VAL A 411 13.56 -10.83 24.28
N SER A 412 13.93 -9.56 24.24
CA SER A 412 15.21 -9.06 24.78
C SER A 412 15.10 -7.58 25.15
N ASN A 413 15.85 -7.14 26.15
CA ASN A 413 15.97 -5.74 26.58
C ASN A 413 14.62 -5.05 26.83
N GLY A 414 13.63 -5.77 27.39
CA GLY A 414 12.32 -5.22 27.68
C GLY A 414 11.40 -5.03 26.44
N GLU A 415 11.78 -5.63 25.30
CA GLU A 415 11.07 -5.54 24.03
C GLU A 415 10.69 -6.92 23.48
N VAL A 416 9.54 -6.98 22.80
CA VAL A 416 9.13 -8.07 21.92
C VAL A 416 9.40 -7.65 20.48
N ARG A 417 10.25 -8.39 19.77
CA ARG A 417 10.71 -8.08 18.41
C ARG A 417 9.91 -8.88 17.39
N MET A 418 9.02 -8.20 16.66
CA MET A 418 8.03 -8.87 15.83
C MET A 418 8.63 -9.55 14.58
N ALA A 419 9.62 -8.93 13.95
CA ALA A 419 10.34 -9.58 12.83
C ALA A 419 11.03 -10.86 13.29
N ASN A 420 11.71 -10.85 14.46
CA ASN A 420 12.38 -12.02 15.00
C ASN A 420 11.38 -13.16 15.31
N LEU A 421 10.15 -12.82 15.72
CA LEU A 421 9.07 -13.80 15.92
C LEU A 421 8.69 -14.49 14.59
N CYS A 422 8.55 -13.73 13.49
CA CYS A 422 8.30 -14.30 12.18
C CYS A 422 9.47 -15.16 11.69
N LEU A 423 10.72 -14.69 11.86
CA LEU A 423 11.94 -15.38 11.45
C LEU A 423 12.18 -16.70 12.24
N ALA A 424 11.72 -16.77 13.48
CA ALA A 424 11.82 -17.98 14.30
C ALA A 424 10.85 -19.08 13.85
N CYS A 425 9.76 -18.73 13.15
CA CYS A 425 8.64 -19.63 12.85
C CYS A 425 8.44 -19.89 11.35
N CYS A 426 8.32 -18.83 10.53
CA CYS A 426 7.85 -18.94 9.15
C CYS A 426 8.78 -19.81 8.30
N HIS A 427 8.18 -20.73 7.50
CA HIS A 427 8.96 -21.61 6.62
C HIS A 427 9.64 -20.86 5.48
N MET A 428 9.05 -19.73 5.05
CA MET A 428 9.61 -18.87 4.01
C MET A 428 9.50 -17.40 4.39
N VAL A 429 10.58 -16.66 4.14
CA VAL A 429 10.68 -15.22 4.30
C VAL A 429 11.10 -14.63 2.96
N ASN A 430 10.39 -13.60 2.47
CA ASN A 430 10.80 -12.97 1.23
C ASN A 430 10.99 -11.45 1.35
N GLY A 431 11.96 -10.96 0.57
CA GLY A 431 12.09 -9.55 0.25
C GLY A 431 11.23 -9.17 -0.96
N VAL A 432 11.17 -7.88 -1.29
CA VAL A 432 10.24 -7.31 -2.28
C VAL A 432 10.93 -6.65 -3.50
N SER A 433 12.25 -6.75 -3.58
CA SER A 433 13.11 -6.47 -4.73
C SER A 433 14.43 -7.23 -4.56
N LYS A 434 15.19 -7.38 -5.63
CA LYS A 434 16.51 -8.07 -5.57
C LYS A 434 17.42 -7.40 -4.56
N LEU A 435 17.60 -6.08 -4.65
CA LEU A 435 18.45 -5.33 -3.72
C LEU A 435 17.97 -5.45 -2.27
N HIS A 436 16.63 -5.36 -2.04
CA HIS A 436 16.08 -5.52 -0.71
C HIS A 436 16.39 -6.90 -0.13
N THR A 437 16.19 -7.95 -0.91
CA THR A 437 16.46 -9.33 -0.47
C THR A 437 17.93 -9.51 -0.13
N GLU A 438 18.86 -8.98 -0.94
CA GLU A 438 20.30 -8.99 -0.65
C GLU A 438 20.62 -8.28 0.67
N ILE A 439 19.99 -7.13 0.94
CA ILE A 439 20.14 -6.39 2.21
C ILE A 439 19.64 -7.22 3.39
N LEU A 440 18.50 -7.92 3.24
CA LEU A 440 17.98 -8.82 4.28
C LEU A 440 18.95 -9.95 4.58
N GLU A 441 19.50 -10.60 3.56
CA GLU A 441 20.39 -11.76 3.66
C GLU A 441 21.77 -11.40 4.20
N THR A 442 22.31 -10.25 3.80
CA THR A 442 23.69 -9.86 4.12
C THR A 442 23.81 -8.96 5.34
N THR A 443 22.73 -8.26 5.71
CA THR A 443 22.77 -7.24 6.76
C THR A 443 21.70 -7.46 7.83
N ILE A 444 20.41 -7.24 7.50
CA ILE A 444 19.34 -7.10 8.50
C ILE A 444 19.02 -8.44 9.17
N PHE A 445 18.89 -9.51 8.40
CA PHE A 445 18.56 -10.85 8.89
C PHE A 445 19.69 -11.88 8.67
N ARG A 446 20.91 -11.38 8.46
CA ARG A 446 22.08 -12.20 8.12
C ARG A 446 22.25 -13.44 9.01
N ASP A 447 22.08 -13.31 10.32
CA ASP A 447 22.31 -14.44 11.22
C ASP A 447 21.18 -15.49 11.13
N TYR A 448 19.95 -15.08 10.83
CA TYR A 448 18.85 -15.99 10.51
C TYR A 448 19.02 -16.64 9.13
N TYR A 449 19.45 -15.87 8.13
CA TYR A 449 19.80 -16.39 6.82
C TYR A 449 20.88 -17.46 6.90
N ASN A 450 21.94 -17.20 7.66
CA ASN A 450 23.02 -18.18 7.86
C ASN A 450 22.54 -19.48 8.54
N MET A 451 21.48 -19.43 9.34
CA MET A 451 20.88 -20.62 9.95
C MET A 451 19.99 -21.42 8.97
N ASN A 452 19.34 -20.73 8.04
CA ASN A 452 18.42 -21.33 7.08
C ASN A 452 18.39 -20.53 5.76
N PRO A 453 19.44 -20.67 4.92
CA PRO A 453 19.48 -19.91 3.64
C PRO A 453 18.33 -20.26 2.69
N GLN A 454 17.83 -21.50 2.74
CA GLN A 454 16.72 -21.95 1.89
C GLN A 454 15.36 -21.38 2.32
N GLY A 455 15.27 -20.82 3.52
CA GLY A 455 14.08 -20.13 4.02
C GLY A 455 13.94 -18.69 3.55
N PHE A 456 14.82 -18.20 2.65
CA PHE A 456 14.79 -16.84 2.14
C PHE A 456 14.72 -16.83 0.62
N MET A 457 13.96 -15.87 0.05
CA MET A 457 13.88 -15.66 -1.38
C MET A 457 13.47 -14.24 -1.74
N ASN A 458 13.60 -13.88 -2.99
CA ASN A 458 13.06 -12.65 -3.56
C ASN A 458 11.74 -12.92 -4.29
N VAL A 459 10.74 -12.08 -4.04
CA VAL A 459 9.61 -11.89 -4.94
C VAL A 459 9.47 -10.39 -5.18
N THR A 460 9.99 -9.92 -6.29
CA THR A 460 9.88 -8.51 -6.65
C THR A 460 8.41 -8.09 -6.74
N ASN A 461 8.08 -6.95 -6.15
CA ASN A 461 6.72 -6.43 -6.18
C ASN A 461 6.17 -6.31 -7.60
N GLY A 462 4.86 -6.26 -7.70
CA GLY A 462 4.16 -6.08 -8.97
C GLY A 462 2.91 -5.21 -8.82
N ILE A 463 2.35 -4.81 -9.94
CA ILE A 463 1.17 -3.95 -10.03
C ILE A 463 0.03 -4.64 -10.80
N ALA A 464 -1.21 -4.34 -10.44
CA ALA A 464 -2.40 -4.72 -11.22
C ALA A 464 -2.45 -3.86 -12.49
N TYR A 465 -1.72 -4.27 -13.52
CA TYR A 465 -1.51 -3.45 -14.72
C TYR A 465 -2.81 -3.18 -15.49
N ARG A 466 -3.83 -4.04 -15.37
CA ARG A 466 -5.13 -3.80 -15.99
C ARG A 466 -5.81 -2.57 -15.38
N ARG A 467 -5.69 -2.36 -14.06
CA ARG A 467 -6.15 -1.11 -13.45
C ARG A 467 -5.24 0.07 -13.83
N TRP A 468 -3.93 -0.07 -13.67
CA TRP A 468 -2.97 1.03 -13.78
C TRP A 468 -2.59 1.42 -15.21
N LEU A 469 -2.87 0.59 -16.20
CA LEU A 469 -2.75 0.88 -17.63
C LEU A 469 -4.12 0.88 -18.29
N CYS A 470 -4.83 -0.27 -18.30
CA CYS A 470 -5.98 -0.44 -19.19
C CYS A 470 -7.19 0.38 -18.78
N GLN A 471 -7.44 0.54 -17.48
CA GLN A 471 -8.57 1.33 -16.96
C GLN A 471 -8.23 2.81 -16.82
N SER A 472 -7.03 3.15 -16.33
CA SER A 472 -6.61 4.55 -16.12
C SER A 472 -6.16 5.26 -17.41
N ASN A 473 -5.75 4.51 -18.44
CA ASN A 473 -5.27 5.04 -19.72
C ASN A 473 -5.91 4.31 -20.91
N PRO A 474 -7.24 4.44 -21.10
CA PRO A 474 -7.95 3.73 -22.14
C PRO A 474 -7.51 4.13 -23.55
N GLU A 475 -7.06 5.38 -23.78
CA GLU A 475 -6.56 5.84 -25.06
C GLU A 475 -5.25 5.15 -25.42
N LEU A 476 -4.30 5.04 -24.48
CA LEU A 476 -3.07 4.27 -24.69
C LEU A 476 -3.40 2.80 -24.93
N THR A 477 -4.29 2.22 -24.11
CA THR A 477 -4.71 0.81 -24.25
C THR A 477 -5.31 0.50 -25.62
N ALA A 478 -6.17 1.38 -26.14
CA ALA A 478 -6.75 1.23 -27.48
C ALA A 478 -5.64 1.24 -28.55
N TYR A 479 -4.72 2.19 -28.46
CA TYR A 479 -3.61 2.28 -29.39
C TYR A 479 -2.64 1.09 -29.32
N LEU A 480 -2.36 0.58 -28.11
CA LEU A 480 -1.55 -0.63 -27.95
C LEU A 480 -2.23 -1.85 -28.61
N LYS A 481 -3.56 -1.98 -28.49
CA LYS A 481 -4.31 -3.04 -29.18
C LYS A 481 -4.20 -2.94 -30.72
N GLU A 482 -4.20 -1.75 -31.26
CA GLU A 482 -3.97 -1.53 -32.71
C GLU A 482 -2.57 -2.00 -33.14
N LEU A 483 -1.56 -1.72 -32.32
CA LEU A 483 -0.16 -2.01 -32.65
C LEU A 483 0.22 -3.49 -32.47
N ILE A 484 -0.21 -4.11 -31.37
CA ILE A 484 0.29 -5.44 -30.92
C ILE A 484 -0.83 -6.45 -30.59
N GLY A 485 -2.09 -6.11 -30.85
CA GLY A 485 -3.24 -6.96 -30.48
C GLY A 485 -3.57 -6.90 -28.98
N ASP A 486 -4.46 -7.74 -28.54
CA ASP A 486 -5.00 -7.75 -27.17
C ASP A 486 -4.32 -8.75 -26.23
N GLY A 487 -3.29 -9.45 -26.67
CA GLY A 487 -2.57 -10.49 -25.90
C GLY A 487 -2.03 -9.98 -24.56
N PHE A 488 -1.61 -8.70 -24.51
CA PHE A 488 -1.09 -8.10 -23.28
C PHE A 488 -2.15 -7.95 -22.16
N LEU A 489 -3.44 -8.04 -22.48
CA LEU A 489 -4.49 -8.05 -21.46
C LEU A 489 -4.46 -9.31 -20.59
N LYS A 490 -3.91 -10.42 -21.12
CA LYS A 490 -3.74 -11.70 -20.42
C LYS A 490 -2.32 -11.90 -19.90
N ASP A 491 -1.32 -11.44 -20.65
CA ASP A 491 0.10 -11.52 -20.29
C ASP A 491 0.78 -10.18 -20.57
N ALA A 492 1.12 -9.46 -19.51
CA ALA A 492 1.76 -8.17 -19.60
C ALA A 492 3.10 -8.19 -20.35
N ASN A 493 3.82 -9.34 -20.39
CA ASN A 493 5.07 -9.46 -21.13
C ASN A 493 4.89 -9.28 -22.65
N ALA A 494 3.68 -9.49 -23.18
CA ALA A 494 3.37 -9.22 -24.59
C ALA A 494 3.57 -7.73 -24.99
N LEU A 495 3.63 -6.80 -24.00
CA LEU A 495 3.98 -5.40 -24.25
C LEU A 495 5.38 -5.24 -24.89
N GLU A 496 6.29 -6.19 -24.71
CA GLU A 496 7.63 -6.14 -25.30
C GLU A 496 7.59 -6.07 -26.83
N ALA A 497 6.53 -6.57 -27.46
CA ALA A 497 6.33 -6.45 -28.92
C ALA A 497 6.30 -4.99 -29.43
N LEU A 498 6.12 -4.01 -28.54
CA LEU A 498 6.17 -2.58 -28.87
C LEU A 498 7.57 -2.13 -29.33
N LEU A 499 8.64 -2.81 -28.91
CA LEU A 499 10.03 -2.42 -29.22
C LEU A 499 10.29 -2.31 -30.74
N LYS A 500 9.58 -3.08 -31.56
CA LYS A 500 9.68 -2.97 -33.03
C LYS A 500 9.30 -1.59 -33.57
N TYR A 501 8.56 -0.81 -32.81
CA TYR A 501 8.12 0.55 -33.18
C TYR A 501 8.95 1.66 -32.53
N GLN A 502 10.04 1.33 -31.84
CA GLN A 502 10.86 2.29 -31.10
C GLN A 502 11.37 3.47 -31.95
N LYS A 503 11.54 3.25 -33.24
CA LYS A 503 12.04 4.26 -34.19
C LYS A 503 11.00 4.69 -35.24
N ASP A 504 9.75 4.30 -35.08
CA ASP A 504 8.67 4.67 -36.00
C ASP A 504 8.12 6.06 -35.65
N PRO A 505 8.34 7.09 -36.51
CA PRO A 505 7.95 8.47 -36.22
C PRO A 505 6.42 8.63 -36.03
N ALA A 506 5.61 7.84 -36.78
CA ALA A 506 4.14 7.92 -36.70
C ALA A 506 3.64 7.37 -35.35
N VAL A 507 4.25 6.27 -34.87
CA VAL A 507 3.95 5.70 -33.56
C VAL A 507 4.37 6.65 -32.45
N LEU A 508 5.59 7.21 -32.52
CA LEU A 508 6.10 8.15 -31.54
C LEU A 508 5.23 9.43 -31.47
N ALA A 509 4.79 9.96 -32.60
CA ALA A 509 3.87 11.10 -32.67
C ALA A 509 2.51 10.79 -32.03
N SER A 510 1.98 9.56 -32.24
CA SER A 510 0.72 9.13 -31.63
C SER A 510 0.82 8.99 -30.12
N LEU A 511 1.93 8.44 -29.60
CA LEU A 511 2.19 8.36 -28.15
C LEU A 511 2.25 9.76 -27.51
N ARG A 512 2.92 10.72 -28.14
CA ARG A 512 2.95 12.12 -27.66
C ARG A 512 1.54 12.74 -27.61
N ARG A 513 0.73 12.49 -28.65
CA ARG A 513 -0.66 12.98 -28.70
C ARG A 513 -1.50 12.38 -27.57
N ILE A 514 -1.39 11.07 -27.31
CA ILE A 514 -2.09 10.40 -26.20
C ILE A 514 -1.63 10.97 -24.86
N LYS A 515 -0.32 11.11 -24.66
CA LYS A 515 0.24 11.72 -23.45
C LYS A 515 -0.30 13.13 -23.23
N ARG A 516 -0.37 13.96 -24.29
CA ARG A 516 -0.92 15.31 -24.21
C ARG A 516 -2.39 15.33 -23.77
N VAL A 517 -3.20 14.35 -24.20
CA VAL A 517 -4.60 14.20 -23.74
C VAL A 517 -4.64 13.96 -22.24
N LYS A 518 -3.79 13.06 -21.72
CA LYS A 518 -3.73 12.77 -20.26
C LYS A 518 -3.23 13.97 -19.47
N LYS A 519 -2.26 14.71 -19.99
CA LYS A 519 -1.78 15.96 -19.37
C LYS A 519 -2.87 17.01 -19.32
N GLN A 520 -3.68 17.13 -20.38
CA GLN A 520 -4.83 18.04 -20.38
C GLN A 520 -5.87 17.64 -19.30
N GLN A 521 -6.18 16.33 -19.18
CA GLN A 521 -7.11 15.85 -18.14
C GLN A 521 -6.61 16.19 -16.73
N LEU A 522 -5.32 16.02 -16.45
CA LEU A 522 -4.74 16.44 -15.17
C LEU A 522 -4.76 17.97 -15.01
N ALA A 523 -4.45 18.73 -16.06
CA ALA A 523 -4.47 20.19 -16.03
C ALA A 523 -5.87 20.73 -15.73
N ASP A 524 -6.90 20.15 -16.33
CA ASP A 524 -8.31 20.50 -16.09
C ASP A 524 -8.72 20.19 -14.63
N TYR A 525 -8.31 19.02 -14.11
CA TYR A 525 -8.53 18.64 -12.72
C TYR A 525 -7.88 19.63 -11.74
N VAL A 526 -6.60 19.96 -11.97
CA VAL A 526 -5.85 20.92 -11.14
C VAL A 526 -6.47 22.31 -11.22
N ALA A 527 -6.84 22.77 -12.41
CA ALA A 527 -7.51 24.06 -12.58
C ALA A 527 -8.82 24.13 -11.80
N HIS A 528 -9.62 23.05 -11.84
CA HIS A 528 -10.90 22.99 -11.11
C HIS A 528 -10.72 22.97 -9.60
N THR A 529 -9.71 22.23 -9.08
CA THR A 529 -9.55 22.00 -7.64
C THR A 529 -8.71 23.05 -6.93
N SER A 530 -7.71 23.63 -7.62
CA SER A 530 -6.75 24.58 -7.03
C SER A 530 -6.69 25.95 -7.72
N GLY A 531 -7.32 26.10 -8.88
CA GLY A 531 -7.22 27.32 -9.70
C GLY A 531 -5.88 27.52 -10.40
N ILE A 532 -4.96 26.55 -10.31
CA ILE A 532 -3.63 26.61 -10.93
C ILE A 532 -3.76 26.11 -12.38
N LEU A 533 -3.29 26.92 -13.34
CA LEU A 533 -3.28 26.55 -14.73
C LEU A 533 -1.95 25.89 -15.10
N LEU A 534 -1.97 24.61 -15.45
CA LEU A 534 -0.83 23.87 -15.98
C LEU A 534 -0.84 23.94 -17.52
N ASP A 535 0.35 24.09 -18.12
CA ASP A 535 0.52 23.99 -19.56
C ASP A 535 0.75 22.53 -19.97
N PRO A 536 -0.16 21.89 -20.72
CA PRO A 536 0.02 20.51 -21.18
C PRO A 536 1.22 20.30 -22.11
N ASP A 537 1.81 21.35 -22.66
CA ASP A 537 3.00 21.27 -23.50
C ASP A 537 4.31 21.39 -22.70
N SER A 538 4.25 21.77 -21.39
CA SER A 538 5.39 21.73 -20.47
C SER A 538 5.78 20.29 -20.11
N LEU A 539 6.98 20.04 -19.62
CA LEU A 539 7.40 18.74 -19.09
C LEU A 539 6.71 18.50 -17.73
N PHE A 540 5.91 17.44 -17.62
CA PHE A 540 5.26 17.05 -16.35
C PHE A 540 6.19 16.17 -15.53
N ASP A 541 6.73 16.75 -14.47
CA ASP A 541 7.62 16.14 -13.48
C ASP A 541 6.82 15.78 -12.23
N VAL A 542 6.76 14.49 -11.87
CA VAL A 542 5.76 13.97 -10.95
C VAL A 542 6.39 13.20 -9.80
N GLN A 543 6.15 13.68 -8.57
CA GLN A 543 6.51 13.00 -7.34
C GLN A 543 5.26 12.74 -6.47
N VAL A 544 4.62 11.58 -6.67
CA VAL A 544 3.38 11.22 -5.99
C VAL A 544 3.60 9.95 -5.16
N LYS A 545 3.77 10.14 -3.87
CA LYS A 545 4.05 9.09 -2.88
C LYS A 545 3.89 9.63 -1.46
N ARG A 546 3.70 8.73 -0.47
CA ARG A 546 3.70 9.11 0.96
C ARG A 546 4.89 10.02 1.26
N LEU A 547 4.66 11.10 2.02
CA LEU A 547 5.75 11.99 2.40
C LEU A 547 6.56 11.37 3.53
N HIS A 548 7.85 11.24 3.28
CA HIS A 548 8.85 10.81 4.24
C HIS A 548 10.21 11.36 3.86
N GLU A 549 11.05 11.72 4.84
CA GLU A 549 12.35 12.34 4.57
C GLU A 549 13.25 11.50 3.67
N TYR A 550 13.27 10.14 3.83
CA TYR A 550 14.10 9.27 2.98
C TYR A 550 13.68 9.24 1.50
N LYS A 551 12.41 9.57 1.19
CA LYS A 551 11.90 9.68 -0.20
C LYS A 551 12.30 10.98 -0.88
N ARG A 552 12.85 11.89 -0.12
CA ARG A 552 13.54 13.13 -0.51
C ARG A 552 12.69 14.09 -1.36
N GLN A 553 11.39 14.25 -1.06
CA GLN A 553 10.62 15.37 -1.62
C GLN A 553 11.32 16.72 -1.34
N LEU A 554 12.09 16.77 -0.26
CA LEU A 554 12.91 17.94 0.06
C LEU A 554 13.99 18.19 -0.99
N LEU A 555 14.65 17.17 -1.55
CA LEU A 555 15.63 17.31 -2.62
C LEU A 555 15.00 17.94 -3.87
N ASP A 556 13.82 17.48 -4.25
CA ASP A 556 13.08 18.00 -5.41
C ASP A 556 12.66 19.46 -5.19
N VAL A 557 12.14 19.82 -4.04
CA VAL A 557 11.74 21.21 -3.76
C VAL A 557 12.92 22.18 -3.67
N LEU A 558 14.09 21.72 -3.18
CA LEU A 558 15.32 22.52 -3.22
C LEU A 558 15.81 22.75 -4.66
N HIS A 559 15.68 21.75 -5.52
CA HIS A 559 15.98 21.88 -6.93
C HIS A 559 15.02 22.86 -7.64
N ILE A 560 13.75 22.86 -7.29
CA ILE A 560 12.79 23.84 -7.83
C ILE A 560 13.23 25.27 -7.44
N LEU A 561 13.66 25.50 -6.20
CA LEU A 561 14.22 26.79 -5.77
C LEU A 561 15.51 27.15 -6.54
N TYR A 562 16.35 26.15 -6.82
CA TYR A 562 17.52 26.34 -7.67
C TYR A 562 17.13 26.79 -9.10
N LEU A 563 16.16 26.15 -9.72
CA LEU A 563 15.63 26.54 -11.05
C LEU A 563 15.01 27.95 -11.00
N TYR A 564 14.28 28.26 -9.92
CA TYR A 564 13.73 29.61 -9.71
C TYR A 564 14.85 30.67 -9.73
N LEU A 565 15.93 30.47 -8.99
CA LEU A 565 17.07 31.38 -8.98
C LEU A 565 17.75 31.47 -10.33
N GLN A 566 17.90 30.36 -11.07
CA GLN A 566 18.47 30.35 -12.42
C GLN A 566 17.65 31.23 -13.40
N ILE A 567 16.32 31.15 -13.33
CA ILE A 567 15.43 31.97 -14.16
C ILE A 567 15.54 33.45 -13.74
N LYS A 568 15.64 33.75 -12.44
CA LYS A 568 15.82 35.13 -11.94
C LYS A 568 17.14 35.76 -12.37
N ASP A 569 18.23 34.98 -12.34
CA ASP A 569 19.55 35.45 -12.71
C ASP A 569 19.69 35.61 -14.24
N HIS A 570 19.02 34.74 -15.01
CA HIS A 570 19.11 34.67 -16.47
C HIS A 570 17.72 34.64 -17.13
N PRO A 571 16.90 35.71 -17.02
CA PRO A 571 15.48 35.66 -17.44
C PRO A 571 15.28 35.41 -18.95
N ASN A 572 16.27 35.71 -19.76
CA ASN A 572 16.23 35.53 -21.20
C ASN A 572 16.92 34.22 -21.70
N ALA A 573 17.50 33.44 -20.81
CA ALA A 573 18.10 32.18 -21.18
C ALA A 573 17.02 31.17 -21.65
N PRO A 574 17.33 30.30 -22.61
CA PRO A 574 16.44 29.21 -23.00
C PRO A 574 16.10 28.35 -21.77
N PHE A 575 14.82 28.07 -21.62
CA PHE A 575 14.32 27.23 -20.52
C PHE A 575 13.24 26.29 -21.05
N VAL A 576 13.29 25.02 -20.67
CA VAL A 576 12.25 24.05 -20.99
C VAL A 576 11.11 24.22 -19.99
N PRO A 577 9.91 24.64 -20.44
CA PRO A 577 8.77 24.80 -19.52
C PRO A 577 8.50 23.50 -18.76
N ARG A 578 8.29 23.61 -17.45
CA ARG A 578 8.15 22.46 -16.55
C ARG A 578 7.05 22.67 -15.54
N SER A 579 6.28 21.62 -15.30
CA SER A 579 5.24 21.55 -14.26
C SER A 579 5.60 20.43 -13.27
N PHE A 580 5.95 20.82 -12.04
CA PHE A 580 6.17 19.89 -10.94
C PHE A 580 4.85 19.58 -10.24
N VAL A 581 4.52 18.30 -10.12
CA VAL A 581 3.29 17.81 -9.52
C VAL A 581 3.61 16.94 -8.31
N PHE A 582 3.27 17.46 -7.13
CA PHE A 582 3.37 16.74 -5.88
C PHE A 582 1.99 16.28 -5.41
N ALA A 583 1.91 15.08 -4.86
CA ALA A 583 0.78 14.62 -4.06
C ALA A 583 1.28 13.65 -3.00
N ALA A 584 1.00 13.95 -1.73
CA ALA A 584 1.55 13.21 -0.61
C ALA A 584 0.73 13.41 0.66
N LYS A 585 0.58 12.35 1.47
CA LYS A 585 0.09 12.46 2.85
C LYS A 585 1.25 12.21 3.82
N ALA A 586 1.40 13.08 4.82
CA ALA A 586 2.30 12.86 5.94
C ALA A 586 1.55 12.17 7.09
N SER A 587 2.20 11.28 7.85
CA SER A 587 1.61 10.76 9.09
C SER A 587 1.29 11.92 10.04
N ALA A 588 0.17 11.84 10.76
CA ALA A 588 -0.35 12.95 11.57
C ALA A 588 0.66 13.51 12.59
N GLY A 589 1.42 12.64 13.26
CA GLY A 589 2.46 13.02 14.22
C GLY A 589 3.83 13.38 13.60
N TYR A 590 4.02 13.22 12.27
CA TYR A 590 5.31 13.43 11.63
C TYR A 590 5.51 14.91 11.25
N ILE A 591 5.88 15.73 12.22
CA ILE A 591 6.00 17.19 12.09
C ILE A 591 6.95 17.60 10.94
N ARG A 592 8.14 16.97 10.83
CA ARG A 592 9.09 17.26 9.75
C ARG A 592 8.47 17.04 8.37
N ALA A 593 7.74 15.94 8.17
CA ALA A 593 7.05 15.68 6.92
C ALA A 593 6.01 16.75 6.61
N LYS A 594 5.25 17.21 7.60
CA LYS A 594 4.28 18.31 7.44
C LYS A 594 4.98 19.63 7.12
N GLN A 595 6.14 19.92 7.71
CA GLN A 595 6.95 21.11 7.37
C GLN A 595 7.42 21.07 5.91
N ILE A 596 7.76 19.87 5.38
CA ILE A 596 8.14 19.73 3.96
C ILE A 596 6.92 19.98 3.05
N ILE A 597 5.73 19.50 3.39
CA ILE A 597 4.50 19.85 2.66
C ILE A 597 4.30 21.37 2.65
N SER A 598 4.43 22.02 3.81
CA SER A 598 4.30 23.46 3.94
C SER A 598 5.33 24.20 3.08
N LEU A 599 6.57 23.71 2.99
CA LEU A 599 7.60 24.26 2.12
C LEU A 599 7.21 24.12 0.64
N ILE A 600 6.73 22.95 0.20
CA ILE A 600 6.30 22.74 -1.19
C ILE A 600 5.18 23.73 -1.55
N VAL A 601 4.20 23.93 -0.66
CA VAL A 601 3.09 24.88 -0.86
C VAL A 601 3.58 26.33 -0.91
N ALA A 602 4.53 26.71 -0.05
CA ALA A 602 5.12 28.05 -0.06
C ALA A 602 5.93 28.33 -1.34
N VAL A 603 6.69 27.33 -1.80
CA VAL A 603 7.44 27.39 -3.07
C VAL A 603 6.48 27.49 -4.26
N ALA A 604 5.39 26.70 -4.25
CA ALA A 604 4.35 26.78 -5.29
C ALA A 604 3.77 28.19 -5.36
N LYS A 605 3.45 28.80 -4.23
CA LYS A 605 2.93 30.17 -4.17
C LYS A 605 3.93 31.17 -4.73
N LEU A 606 5.21 31.10 -4.35
CA LEU A 606 6.27 31.98 -4.86
C LEU A 606 6.41 31.85 -6.39
N VAL A 607 6.65 30.63 -6.87
CA VAL A 607 6.97 30.33 -8.27
C VAL A 607 5.81 30.70 -9.20
N ASN A 608 4.58 30.31 -8.81
CA ASN A 608 3.39 30.50 -9.65
C ASN A 608 2.92 31.95 -9.71
N SER A 609 3.28 32.81 -8.74
CA SER A 609 2.91 34.22 -8.69
C SER A 609 3.93 35.17 -9.32
N ASP A 610 5.20 34.77 -9.42
CA ASP A 610 6.27 35.63 -9.96
C ASP A 610 6.15 35.74 -11.50
N PRO A 611 5.99 36.97 -12.05
CA PRO A 611 5.86 37.19 -13.51
C PRO A 611 7.03 36.67 -14.35
N GLN A 612 8.23 36.52 -13.79
CA GLN A 612 9.40 36.04 -14.52
C GLN A 612 9.47 34.52 -14.60
N THR A 613 8.79 33.81 -13.70
CA THR A 613 8.87 32.35 -13.58
C THR A 613 7.57 31.65 -13.96
N ARG A 614 6.40 32.23 -13.70
CA ARG A 614 5.10 31.59 -13.80
C ARG A 614 4.77 30.98 -15.16
N ASP A 615 5.36 31.46 -16.26
CA ASP A 615 5.12 30.94 -17.61
C ASP A 615 6.18 29.91 -18.03
N LYS A 616 7.21 29.69 -17.21
CA LYS A 616 8.30 28.74 -17.41
C LYS A 616 8.24 27.56 -16.44
N LEU A 617 7.86 27.83 -15.19
CA LEU A 617 7.91 26.92 -14.09
C LEU A 617 6.59 26.95 -13.33
N LYS A 618 5.98 25.79 -13.14
CA LYS A 618 4.76 25.61 -12.35
C LYS A 618 5.02 24.58 -11.25
N VAL A 619 4.43 24.80 -10.10
CA VAL A 619 4.46 23.85 -8.98
C VAL A 619 3.05 23.70 -8.45
N VAL A 620 2.60 22.46 -8.28
CA VAL A 620 1.30 22.17 -7.68
C VAL A 620 1.44 21.06 -6.63
N PHE A 621 0.82 21.27 -5.49
CA PHE A 621 0.56 20.23 -4.50
C PHE A 621 -0.91 19.82 -4.58
N VAL A 622 -1.16 18.58 -5.00
CA VAL A 622 -2.51 18.04 -5.13
C VAL A 622 -2.91 17.37 -3.82
N GLU A 623 -3.97 17.87 -3.18
CA GLU A 623 -4.44 17.39 -1.89
C GLU A 623 -5.07 16.00 -1.98
N ASP A 624 -5.07 15.31 -0.85
CA ASP A 624 -5.82 14.08 -0.61
C ASP A 624 -5.46 12.94 -1.57
N TYR A 625 -4.15 12.70 -1.75
CA TYR A 625 -3.65 11.63 -2.62
C TYR A 625 -4.25 10.26 -2.26
N LYS A 626 -4.91 9.64 -3.25
CA LYS A 626 -5.59 8.36 -3.14
C LYS A 626 -5.62 7.66 -4.51
N VAL A 627 -6.17 6.44 -4.59
CA VAL A 627 -6.13 5.63 -5.82
C VAL A 627 -6.82 6.32 -6.99
N SER A 628 -8.02 6.86 -6.80
CA SER A 628 -8.76 7.54 -7.87
C SER A 628 -7.99 8.73 -8.44
N LEU A 629 -7.29 9.48 -7.59
CA LEU A 629 -6.44 10.61 -8.01
C LEU A 629 -5.15 10.11 -8.70
N ALA A 630 -4.56 9.04 -8.21
CA ALA A 630 -3.38 8.43 -8.86
C ALA A 630 -3.70 7.97 -10.29
N GLU A 631 -4.91 7.48 -10.56
CA GLU A 631 -5.38 7.07 -11.88
C GLU A 631 -5.47 8.23 -12.89
N ILE A 632 -5.53 9.48 -12.41
CA ILE A 632 -5.47 10.70 -13.25
C ILE A 632 -4.03 11.18 -13.41
N ILE A 633 -3.25 11.21 -12.32
CA ILE A 633 -1.89 11.77 -12.30
C ILE A 633 -0.91 10.88 -13.06
N ILE A 634 -0.94 9.58 -12.82
CA ILE A 634 0.06 8.63 -13.34
C ILE A 634 0.09 8.59 -14.88
N PRO A 635 -1.05 8.52 -15.61
CA PRO A 635 -1.03 8.57 -17.06
C PRO A 635 -0.49 9.88 -17.64
N ALA A 636 -0.59 10.99 -16.92
CA ALA A 636 -0.15 12.32 -17.33
C ALA A 636 1.37 12.55 -17.14
N ALA A 637 2.01 11.77 -16.27
CA ALA A 637 3.42 11.94 -15.94
C ALA A 637 4.35 11.65 -17.13
N GLU A 638 5.39 12.48 -17.29
CA GLU A 638 6.49 12.28 -18.25
C GLU A 638 7.79 11.94 -17.55
N LEU A 639 8.10 12.58 -16.39
CA LEU A 639 9.17 12.17 -15.48
C LEU A 639 8.57 11.56 -14.22
N SER A 640 9.20 10.50 -13.76
CA SER A 640 8.85 9.74 -12.55
C SER A 640 9.95 9.92 -11.52
N GLU A 641 9.68 10.71 -10.47
CA GLU A 641 10.61 11.01 -9.38
C GLU A 641 10.73 9.84 -8.40
N GLN A 642 11.84 9.09 -8.51
CA GLN A 642 12.16 7.93 -7.69
C GLN A 642 13.52 8.13 -7.01
N ILE A 643 13.58 9.17 -6.17
CA ILE A 643 14.79 9.83 -5.69
C ILE A 643 15.13 9.53 -4.23
N SER A 644 14.68 8.41 -3.68
CA SER A 644 15.07 7.96 -2.33
C SER A 644 16.59 7.88 -2.19
N VAL A 645 17.10 8.07 -0.96
CA VAL A 645 18.51 7.77 -0.74
C VAL A 645 18.74 6.27 -0.87
N ALA A 646 19.79 5.87 -1.58
CA ALA A 646 20.02 4.46 -1.91
C ALA A 646 20.13 3.58 -0.65
N GLY A 647 19.51 2.41 -0.70
CA GLY A 647 19.42 1.45 0.40
C GLY A 647 18.32 1.75 1.42
N LYS A 648 17.31 2.61 1.10
CA LYS A 648 16.21 2.94 2.02
C LYS A 648 14.82 2.61 1.47
N GLU A 649 14.59 2.57 0.17
CA GLU A 649 13.33 2.10 -0.43
C GLU A 649 13.42 0.60 -0.70
N ALA A 650 12.60 -0.21 -0.04
CA ALA A 650 12.64 -1.67 -0.23
C ALA A 650 12.32 -2.09 -1.67
N SER A 651 11.37 -1.46 -2.31
CA SER A 651 11.01 -1.72 -3.71
C SER A 651 10.44 -0.48 -4.38
N GLY A 652 9.37 0.09 -3.84
CA GLY A 652 8.48 0.98 -4.55
C GLY A 652 7.55 0.21 -5.50
N THR A 653 6.38 0.78 -5.77
CA THR A 653 5.44 0.32 -6.80
C THR A 653 4.92 1.48 -7.66
N GLY A 654 5.06 2.72 -7.18
CA GLY A 654 4.78 3.92 -7.97
C GLY A 654 5.63 4.01 -9.23
N ASN A 655 6.91 3.66 -9.13
CA ASN A 655 7.84 3.56 -10.25
C ASN A 655 7.33 2.63 -11.37
N MET A 656 6.78 1.47 -11.01
CA MET A 656 6.23 0.49 -11.98
C MET A 656 4.97 1.00 -12.66
N LYS A 657 4.08 1.68 -11.93
CA LYS A 657 2.83 2.28 -12.45
C LYS A 657 3.12 3.42 -13.43
N LEU A 658 4.08 4.27 -13.08
CA LEU A 658 4.56 5.37 -13.91
C LEU A 658 5.25 4.83 -15.17
N MET A 659 6.12 3.82 -15.02
CA MET A 659 6.83 3.15 -16.10
C MET A 659 5.89 2.56 -17.16
N ILE A 660 4.85 1.81 -16.75
CA ILE A 660 3.92 1.18 -17.69
C ILE A 660 3.07 2.20 -18.45
N ASN A 661 2.91 3.41 -17.90
CA ASN A 661 2.28 4.55 -18.56
C ASN A 661 3.27 5.41 -19.36
N GLY A 662 4.51 4.96 -19.52
CA GLY A 662 5.54 5.61 -20.34
C GLY A 662 6.24 6.78 -19.65
N ALA A 663 6.10 6.98 -18.34
CA ALA A 663 6.93 7.96 -17.65
C ALA A 663 8.37 7.44 -17.55
N VAL A 664 9.34 8.34 -17.84
CA VAL A 664 10.77 8.03 -17.75
C VAL A 664 11.22 8.26 -16.31
N THR A 665 11.86 7.27 -15.71
CA THR A 665 12.33 7.37 -14.33
C THR A 665 13.55 8.29 -14.24
N ILE A 666 13.48 9.26 -13.33
CA ILE A 666 14.65 9.94 -12.78
C ILE A 666 14.82 9.43 -11.35
N GLY A 667 15.98 8.87 -11.01
CA GLY A 667 16.10 8.20 -9.72
C GLY A 667 17.48 7.70 -9.38
N THR A 668 17.58 7.18 -8.18
CA THR A 668 18.75 6.50 -7.62
C THR A 668 18.67 5.00 -7.86
N LEU A 669 19.79 4.29 -7.73
CA LEU A 669 19.86 2.83 -7.73
C LEU A 669 19.40 2.29 -6.36
N ASP A 670 18.08 2.33 -6.13
CA ASP A 670 17.42 1.92 -4.91
C ASP A 670 16.15 1.11 -5.20
N GLY A 671 15.83 0.14 -4.36
CA GLY A 671 14.66 -0.70 -4.52
C GLY A 671 14.53 -1.30 -5.92
N ALA A 672 13.32 -1.28 -6.48
CA ALA A 672 13.05 -1.82 -7.81
C ALA A 672 13.57 -0.94 -8.97
N ASN A 673 14.14 0.25 -8.71
CA ASN A 673 14.79 1.04 -9.76
C ASN A 673 15.98 0.30 -10.36
N VAL A 674 16.67 -0.54 -9.58
CA VAL A 674 17.76 -1.41 -10.07
C VAL A 674 17.23 -2.34 -11.16
N GLU A 675 16.11 -2.99 -10.90
CA GLU A 675 15.47 -3.91 -11.84
C GLU A 675 14.83 -3.18 -13.03
N ILE A 676 14.31 -1.97 -12.84
CA ILE A 676 13.85 -1.10 -13.95
C ILE A 676 15.02 -0.79 -14.88
N ARG A 677 16.19 -0.41 -14.32
CA ARG A 677 17.41 -0.19 -15.10
C ARG A 677 17.82 -1.42 -15.92
N GLU A 678 17.79 -2.61 -15.30
CA GLU A 678 18.07 -3.88 -15.98
C GLU A 678 17.16 -4.10 -17.20
N GLN A 679 15.89 -3.66 -17.11
CA GLN A 679 14.93 -3.83 -18.19
C GLN A 679 15.07 -2.80 -19.31
N VAL A 680 15.27 -1.53 -18.98
CA VAL A 680 15.21 -0.43 -19.96
C VAL A 680 16.59 0.03 -20.45
N GLY A 681 17.67 -0.25 -19.71
CA GLY A 681 19.00 0.28 -19.98
C GLY A 681 19.19 1.72 -19.48
N ASP A 682 20.46 2.13 -19.34
CA ASP A 682 20.86 3.46 -18.85
C ASP A 682 20.38 4.60 -19.76
N GLU A 683 20.19 4.32 -21.05
CA GLU A 683 19.75 5.30 -22.04
C GLU A 683 18.26 5.66 -21.97
N ASN A 684 17.46 4.87 -21.22
CA ASN A 684 16.02 5.07 -21.12
C ASN A 684 15.57 5.47 -19.71
N MET A 685 16.50 5.95 -18.87
CA MET A 685 16.24 6.56 -17.57
C MET A 685 17.33 7.59 -17.22
N PHE A 686 17.10 8.40 -16.19
CA PHE A 686 18.03 9.42 -15.71
C PHE A 686 18.54 9.05 -14.31
N LEU A 687 19.69 8.38 -14.26
CA LEU A 687 20.30 7.97 -13.00
C LEU A 687 21.13 9.09 -12.38
N PHE A 688 21.13 9.15 -11.05
CA PHE A 688 21.96 10.04 -10.25
C PHE A 688 22.22 9.46 -8.84
N GLY A 689 23.06 10.15 -8.09
CA GLY A 689 23.29 9.89 -6.67
C GLY A 689 24.22 8.71 -6.40
N MET A 690 24.49 8.51 -5.12
CA MET A 690 25.34 7.44 -4.62
C MET A 690 24.62 6.09 -4.63
N THR A 691 25.38 5.00 -4.74
CA THR A 691 24.91 3.64 -4.46
C THR A 691 24.74 3.42 -2.94
N ALA A 692 24.10 2.31 -2.55
CA ALA A 692 23.96 1.97 -1.12
C ALA A 692 25.31 1.80 -0.43
N GLU A 693 26.30 1.17 -1.10
CA GLU A 693 27.65 0.99 -0.60
C GLU A 693 28.40 2.32 -0.44
N GLU A 694 28.22 3.26 -1.38
CA GLU A 694 28.83 4.60 -1.30
C GLU A 694 28.23 5.41 -0.17
N VAL A 695 26.92 5.33 0.05
CA VAL A 695 26.21 5.93 1.18
C VAL A 695 26.78 5.42 2.50
N ASP A 696 26.88 4.10 2.66
CA ASP A 696 27.45 3.47 3.85
C ASP A 696 28.93 3.83 4.05
N ALA A 697 29.70 3.88 2.97
CA ALA A 697 31.13 4.28 3.03
C ALA A 697 31.29 5.75 3.45
N LEU A 698 30.41 6.63 2.97
CA LEU A 698 30.43 8.05 3.35
C LEU A 698 30.07 8.23 4.83
N TRP A 699 29.04 7.51 5.34
CA TRP A 699 28.73 7.49 6.77
C TRP A 699 29.91 7.01 7.63
N ARG A 700 30.56 5.92 7.22
CA ARG A 700 31.73 5.38 7.96
C ARG A 700 32.93 6.33 8.00
N ARG A 701 33.10 7.17 6.96
CA ARG A 701 34.19 8.18 6.92
C ARG A 701 33.86 9.43 7.73
N GLY A 702 32.63 9.63 8.15
CA GLY A 702 32.15 10.85 8.81
C GLY A 702 31.63 11.86 7.80
N TYR A 703 30.33 11.75 7.46
CA TYR A 703 29.66 12.68 6.56
C TYR A 703 29.44 14.04 7.23
N ASP A 704 29.88 15.13 6.55
CA ASP A 704 29.52 16.50 6.86
C ASP A 704 28.86 17.15 5.63
N PRO A 705 27.59 17.60 5.70
CA PRO A 705 26.91 18.22 4.57
C PRO A 705 27.59 19.51 4.09
N HIS A 706 28.37 20.21 4.95
CA HIS A 706 29.09 21.41 4.57
C HIS A 706 30.17 21.16 3.51
N ASP A 707 30.73 19.95 3.43
CA ASP A 707 31.71 19.57 2.42
C ASP A 707 31.12 19.50 0.99
N PHE A 708 29.79 19.43 0.89
CA PHE A 708 29.01 19.32 -0.37
C PHE A 708 28.29 20.62 -0.75
N MET A 709 28.43 21.68 0.05
CA MET A 709 27.81 22.97 -0.22
C MET A 709 28.50 23.70 -1.37
N THR A 710 27.68 24.14 -2.34
CA THR A 710 28.13 25.02 -3.42
C THR A 710 27.54 26.42 -3.26
N PRO A 711 28.10 27.45 -3.90
CA PRO A 711 27.56 28.81 -3.82
C PRO A 711 26.09 28.91 -4.25
N GLU A 712 25.69 28.13 -5.25
CA GLU A 712 24.31 28.06 -5.72
C GLU A 712 23.40 27.43 -4.68
N LEU A 713 23.81 26.31 -4.07
CA LEU A 713 23.04 25.62 -3.03
C LEU A 713 22.95 26.46 -1.76
N GLU A 714 24.02 27.20 -1.38
CA GLU A 714 23.94 28.15 -0.29
C GLU A 714 22.89 29.24 -0.50
N ARG A 715 22.73 29.73 -1.75
CA ARG A 715 21.68 30.68 -2.08
C ARG A 715 20.28 30.06 -1.87
N VAL A 716 20.08 28.84 -2.31
CA VAL A 716 18.83 28.06 -2.09
C VAL A 716 18.57 27.93 -0.59
N MET A 717 19.59 27.51 0.18
CA MET A 717 19.45 27.35 1.64
C MET A 717 19.13 28.68 2.35
N ARG A 718 19.68 29.81 1.90
CA ARG A 718 19.31 31.14 2.42
C ARG A 718 17.86 31.52 2.16
N MET A 719 17.23 31.04 1.07
CA MET A 719 15.80 31.29 0.85
C MET A 719 14.92 30.66 1.94
N LEU A 720 15.33 29.54 2.53
CA LEU A 720 14.57 28.89 3.61
C LEU A 720 14.47 29.78 4.88
N THR A 721 15.50 30.61 5.14
CA THR A 721 15.58 31.39 6.38
C THR A 721 15.32 32.88 6.17
N SER A 722 15.25 33.36 4.92
CA SER A 722 15.14 34.80 4.61
C SER A 722 13.74 35.39 4.73
N GLY A 723 12.70 34.53 4.78
CA GLY A 723 11.29 34.93 4.75
C GLY A 723 10.72 35.19 3.34
N VAL A 724 11.53 35.09 2.28
CA VAL A 724 11.08 35.29 0.87
C VAL A 724 9.94 34.33 0.48
N LEU A 725 9.82 33.18 1.14
CA LEU A 725 8.76 32.19 0.96
C LEU A 725 7.45 32.55 1.69
N GLY A 726 7.33 33.78 2.23
CA GLY A 726 6.20 34.21 3.04
C GLY A 726 6.27 33.73 4.50
N GLN A 727 7.16 32.81 4.81
CA GLN A 727 7.51 32.34 6.15
C GLN A 727 8.95 31.81 6.18
N ARG A 728 9.45 31.49 7.38
CA ARG A 728 10.79 30.93 7.58
C ARG A 728 10.68 29.42 7.81
N PHE A 729 11.63 28.68 7.29
CA PHE A 729 11.76 27.23 7.45
C PHE A 729 13.08 26.89 8.18
N ASP A 730 13.30 27.57 9.31
CA ASP A 730 14.55 27.43 10.09
C ASP A 730 14.79 25.98 10.56
N ASP A 731 13.73 25.25 10.87
CA ASP A 731 13.85 23.86 11.32
C ASP A 731 14.28 22.91 10.18
N ILE A 732 13.79 23.14 8.94
CA ILE A 732 14.26 22.40 7.75
C ILE A 732 15.73 22.73 7.50
N TYR A 733 16.10 24.01 7.50
CA TYR A 733 17.49 24.44 7.38
C TYR A 733 18.39 23.77 8.43
N ALA A 734 17.97 23.82 9.70
CA ALA A 734 18.73 23.25 10.80
C ALA A 734 18.85 21.71 10.70
N SER A 735 17.83 21.00 10.19
CA SER A 735 17.90 19.55 10.00
C SER A 735 18.90 19.12 8.92
N LEU A 736 19.21 20.01 7.97
CA LEU A 736 20.16 19.74 6.91
C LEU A 736 21.60 20.13 7.29
N LEU A 737 21.80 21.18 8.08
CA LEU A 737 23.11 21.77 8.27
C LEU A 737 23.59 21.88 9.72
N THR A 738 22.77 21.49 10.70
CA THR A 738 23.14 21.61 12.13
C THR A 738 22.77 20.36 12.92
N ASN A 739 23.40 20.17 14.06
CA ASN A 739 23.10 19.05 14.97
C ASN A 739 21.87 19.27 15.87
N ARG A 740 21.06 20.30 15.61
CA ARG A 740 19.89 20.64 16.46
C ARG A 740 18.87 19.51 16.58
N PHE A 741 18.69 18.74 15.53
CA PHE A 741 17.71 17.63 15.47
C PHE A 741 18.37 16.24 15.35
N GLY A 742 19.61 16.10 15.78
CA GLY A 742 20.43 14.90 15.65
C GLY A 742 21.44 15.03 14.53
N THR A 743 21.71 13.93 13.81
CA THR A 743 22.66 13.93 12.69
C THR A 743 22.12 14.78 11.54
N PRO A 744 22.87 15.81 11.08
CA PRO A 744 22.42 16.66 9.99
C PRO A 744 22.33 15.87 8.69
N ASP A 745 21.40 16.25 7.84
CA ASP A 745 21.16 15.65 6.53
C ASP A 745 21.20 14.12 6.53
N SER A 746 20.44 13.50 7.43
CA SER A 746 20.42 12.04 7.64
C SER A 746 20.11 11.23 6.37
N TYR A 747 19.57 11.88 5.35
CA TYR A 747 19.21 11.25 4.07
C TYR A 747 20.00 11.80 2.87
N MET A 748 21.18 12.42 3.13
CA MET A 748 22.14 12.86 2.10
C MET A 748 21.52 13.69 0.97
N THR A 749 20.57 14.55 1.31
CA THR A 749 19.92 15.50 0.40
C THR A 749 20.92 16.48 -0.19
N ILE A 750 21.83 17.00 0.63
CA ILE A 750 22.89 17.94 0.24
C ILE A 750 23.94 17.22 -0.60
N ALA A 751 24.38 16.03 -0.17
CA ALA A 751 25.42 15.27 -0.87
C ALA A 751 25.03 14.91 -2.32
N ASP A 752 23.77 14.53 -2.54
CA ASP A 752 23.29 14.13 -3.87
C ASP A 752 22.77 15.29 -4.72
N PHE A 753 22.67 16.52 -4.18
CA PHE A 753 22.03 17.65 -4.86
C PHE A 753 22.63 17.95 -6.24
N GLN A 754 23.96 18.01 -6.35
CA GLN A 754 24.63 18.35 -7.60
C GLN A 754 24.39 17.29 -8.68
N SER A 755 24.45 16.01 -8.30
CA SER A 755 24.23 14.93 -9.25
C SER A 755 22.76 14.87 -9.69
N TYR A 756 21.81 15.20 -8.78
CA TYR A 756 20.39 15.32 -9.09
C TYR A 756 20.12 16.48 -10.07
N ALA A 757 20.68 17.68 -9.78
CA ALA A 757 20.54 18.83 -10.67
C ALA A 757 21.11 18.55 -12.07
N ALA A 758 22.22 17.82 -12.17
CA ALA A 758 22.79 17.38 -13.44
C ALA A 758 21.86 16.39 -14.18
N ALA A 759 21.23 15.45 -13.49
CA ALA A 759 20.25 14.52 -14.07
C ALA A 759 19.00 15.26 -14.58
N GLN A 760 18.50 16.21 -13.81
CA GLN A 760 17.38 17.07 -14.19
C GLN A 760 17.68 17.90 -15.43
N LYS A 761 18.92 18.40 -15.56
CA LYS A 761 19.39 19.10 -16.77
C LYS A 761 19.39 18.17 -17.97
N ARG A 762 19.93 16.96 -17.84
CA ARG A 762 19.90 15.95 -18.93
C ARG A 762 18.46 15.63 -19.36
N ALA A 763 17.53 15.53 -18.40
CA ALA A 763 16.12 15.29 -18.71
C ALA A 763 15.52 16.44 -19.52
N SER A 764 15.80 17.70 -19.14
CA SER A 764 15.37 18.89 -19.90
C SER A 764 15.94 18.90 -21.32
N GLU A 765 17.23 18.65 -21.47
CA GLU A 765 17.92 18.63 -22.78
C GLU A 765 17.37 17.52 -23.67
N THR A 766 17.13 16.33 -23.10
CA THR A 766 16.55 15.20 -23.84
C THR A 766 15.10 15.47 -24.26
N TYR A 767 14.33 16.19 -23.44
CA TYR A 767 12.95 16.55 -23.77
C TYR A 767 12.81 17.50 -24.95
N LEU A 768 13.84 18.24 -25.31
CA LEU A 768 13.86 19.07 -26.55
C LEU A 768 13.82 18.20 -27.82
N ASP A 769 14.41 17.01 -27.76
CA ASP A 769 14.25 15.99 -28.81
C ASP A 769 13.02 15.13 -28.49
N ARG A 770 11.87 15.60 -28.96
CA ARG A 770 10.56 14.99 -28.66
C ARG A 770 10.44 13.54 -29.17
N ASP A 771 11.12 13.17 -30.24
CA ASP A 771 11.09 11.81 -30.77
C ASP A 771 11.96 10.89 -29.91
N LYS A 772 13.14 11.34 -29.51
CA LYS A 772 13.99 10.61 -28.56
C LYS A 772 13.27 10.37 -27.23
N PHE A 773 12.64 11.39 -26.66
CA PHE A 773 11.91 11.26 -25.41
C PHE A 773 10.71 10.31 -25.54
N ALA A 774 9.95 10.38 -26.66
CA ALA A 774 8.85 9.46 -26.95
C ALA A 774 9.33 8.01 -27.14
N SER A 775 10.51 7.81 -27.73
CA SER A 775 11.17 6.50 -27.82
C SER A 775 11.48 5.93 -26.43
N MET A 776 12.03 6.75 -25.51
CA MET A 776 12.26 6.34 -24.12
C MET A 776 10.95 5.95 -23.42
N MET A 777 9.88 6.73 -23.63
CA MET A 777 8.54 6.42 -23.10
C MET A 777 8.03 5.07 -23.59
N LEU A 778 8.18 4.78 -24.90
CA LEU A 778 7.79 3.51 -25.50
C LEU A 778 8.56 2.34 -24.89
N VAL A 779 9.88 2.47 -24.74
CA VAL A 779 10.73 1.42 -24.15
C VAL A 779 10.31 1.13 -22.72
N ASN A 780 10.04 2.16 -21.91
CA ASN A 780 9.55 2.00 -20.54
C ASN A 780 8.21 1.22 -20.50
N THR A 781 7.24 1.58 -21.33
CA THR A 781 5.96 0.85 -21.44
C THR A 781 6.20 -0.59 -21.90
N ALA A 782 7.02 -0.82 -22.91
CA ALA A 782 7.28 -2.15 -23.47
C ALA A 782 7.91 -3.11 -22.44
N LYS A 783 8.81 -2.60 -21.64
CA LYS A 783 9.58 -3.40 -20.66
C LYS A 783 8.91 -3.49 -19.27
N ALA A 784 7.75 -2.87 -19.07
CA ALA A 784 7.06 -2.87 -17.78
C ALA A 784 6.34 -4.19 -17.44
N GLY A 785 6.17 -5.11 -18.41
CA GLY A 785 5.41 -6.34 -18.24
C GLY A 785 5.90 -7.24 -17.10
N VAL A 786 7.22 -7.28 -16.86
CA VAL A 786 7.82 -8.07 -15.79
C VAL A 786 7.39 -7.61 -14.39
N PHE A 787 6.93 -6.37 -14.24
CA PHE A 787 6.41 -5.82 -12.99
C PHE A 787 4.91 -6.03 -12.81
N SER A 788 4.30 -6.97 -13.53
CA SER A 788 2.90 -7.34 -13.30
C SER A 788 2.72 -8.07 -11.97
N ALA A 789 1.63 -7.78 -11.25
CA ALA A 789 1.26 -8.53 -10.07
C ALA A 789 0.91 -9.99 -10.41
N ASP A 790 0.51 -10.29 -11.64
CA ASP A 790 0.28 -11.66 -12.11
C ASP A 790 1.56 -12.51 -12.04
N ARG A 791 2.72 -11.94 -12.42
CA ARG A 791 4.02 -12.61 -12.28
C ARG A 791 4.33 -12.85 -10.80
N ALA A 792 4.21 -11.81 -9.96
CA ALA A 792 4.52 -11.93 -8.54
C ALA A 792 3.64 -12.98 -7.85
N VAL A 793 2.33 -12.99 -8.12
CA VAL A 793 1.40 -13.96 -7.52
C VAL A 793 1.69 -15.39 -7.97
N ARG A 794 2.12 -15.62 -9.23
CA ARG A 794 2.59 -16.94 -9.66
C ARG A 794 3.84 -17.37 -8.89
N GLU A 795 4.82 -16.48 -8.70
CA GLU A 795 6.02 -16.80 -7.92
C GLU A 795 5.68 -17.15 -6.46
N TYR A 796 4.74 -16.43 -5.84
CA TYR A 796 4.23 -16.79 -4.52
C TYR A 796 3.51 -18.16 -4.53
N ALA A 797 2.66 -18.41 -5.54
CA ALA A 797 1.90 -19.66 -5.66
C ALA A 797 2.85 -20.86 -5.79
N ASP A 798 3.85 -20.76 -6.65
CA ASP A 798 4.77 -21.85 -6.95
C ASP A 798 5.77 -22.10 -5.82
N ASN A 799 6.33 -21.03 -5.23
CA ASN A 799 7.52 -21.16 -4.38
C ASN A 799 7.24 -20.97 -2.88
N ILE A 800 6.14 -20.34 -2.49
CA ILE A 800 5.82 -20.04 -1.08
C ILE A 800 4.55 -20.73 -0.63
N TRP A 801 3.47 -20.56 -1.39
CA TRP A 801 2.17 -21.12 -0.99
C TRP A 801 1.99 -22.58 -1.45
N HIS A 802 2.70 -23.02 -2.50
CA HIS A 802 2.62 -24.36 -3.10
C HIS A 802 1.17 -24.72 -3.44
N LEU A 803 0.55 -23.91 -4.37
CA LEU A 803 -0.81 -24.08 -4.87
C LEU A 803 -0.88 -25.09 -6.01
#